data_0eb56c99925f47f61d2a41d63910b812
#
_entry.id   0eb56c99925f47f61d2a41d63910b812
#
_cell.length_a   1.000
_cell.length_b   1.000
_cell.length_c   1.000
_cell.angle_alpha   90.00
_cell.angle_beta   90.00
_cell.angle_gamma   90.00
#
_symmetry.space_group_name_H-M   'P 1'
#
loop_
_entity.id
_entity.type
_entity.pdbx_description
1 polymer ?
#
loop_
_entity_poly.entity_id
_entity_poly.type
_entity_poly.pdbx_seq_one_letter_code
_entity_poly.pdbx_strand_id
1 'polypeptide(L)'
;MKRLFVLLTALFALTQMNAQEKKNIRISTDNTDLILQVAPNGRLYQTYLGDKLLNEQDINHFSYAVKGGSDGSVSTRGWEVYPGSGAEDYFEPAVAITHHDGNPSSIFRYVSSEQKAVTGGTETVIHLKDDQYPVEVTLFYIAYPKENVIKTWSEIKHNEKKPVTLWRYASTMLYFSDHSYYLTEFSSDWAKEAQMSSQQLQFGKKVIDTKLGSRAAMHTHPFFELGLEQPAQEAQGRVMLGTIGWTGNFQFTFEVDNVGNLRVIPAINPYASNYELKPNEVFTTPEFIFTLSNNGTGEASRNLHAWARNYQLKDGQGDRLTLLNNWENTYFKFNEELLAELMKEAKHLGVDMFLLDDGWFGNKYPRNDDHAGLGDWDAMKSKLPGGIPALVKSAKEAGVKFGIWIEPEMVNPKSELFETHPDWAITLPNRETYYYRNQLVLDLSNPKVQDFVFGVVDKILTENPEVAFFKWDCNSPITNVYSPYLKNKQGQLYIDHVRGIYKVLERIKEKYPNVPMMLCSGGGARCDYEALKYYTEFWCSDNTDPIERLFIQWGFSQIFPAKAMCAHVTSWNKKTSVKFRTDVASMCKLGFDLGLKELSADELAYCQEAVANWTRLKKVILDGDQYRLVSPYDGNHMSIMYASPDKNKAVLYTYDIHPRFGEKLLPVKLQGLDAKKMYKVKEINLMPNSKSDLAANEKTYSGDYLMKVGMNAFTTNQAFSRVIELTAE
;
A
#
# COMPACT_ATOMS: atom_id res chain seq x y z
N MET A 1 61.73 39.16 -24.55
CA MET A 1 61.60 37.83 -23.92
C MET A 1 60.71 37.79 -22.66
N LYS A 2 60.70 38.81 -21.78
CA LYS A 2 59.81 38.75 -20.54
C LYS A 2 58.30 38.87 -20.80
N ARG A 3 57.84 39.45 -21.91
CA ARG A 3 56.40 39.54 -22.24
C ARG A 3 55.80 38.26 -22.89
N LEU A 4 56.66 37.41 -23.46
CA LEU A 4 56.20 36.14 -24.07
C LEU A 4 55.99 35.03 -23.02
N PHE A 5 56.70 35.11 -21.91
CA PHE A 5 56.60 34.14 -20.83
C PHE A 5 55.33 34.33 -19.95
N VAL A 6 54.83 35.57 -19.85
CA VAL A 6 53.61 35.89 -19.12
C VAL A 6 52.36 35.48 -19.91
N LEU A 7 52.38 35.50 -21.22
CA LEU A 7 51.28 35.03 -22.08
C LEU A 7 51.18 33.47 -22.11
N LEU A 8 52.31 32.76 -22.06
CA LEU A 8 52.28 31.29 -22.02
C LEU A 8 51.83 30.75 -20.64
N THR A 9 52.15 31.42 -19.56
CA THR A 9 51.66 31.05 -18.22
C THR A 9 50.17 31.39 -18.02
N ALA A 10 49.68 32.46 -18.64
CA ALA A 10 48.24 32.77 -18.64
C ALA A 10 47.42 31.83 -19.54
N LEU A 11 47.98 31.34 -20.66
CA LEU A 11 47.31 30.33 -21.49
C LEU A 11 47.30 28.96 -20.84
N PHE A 12 48.29 28.60 -20.00
CA PHE A 12 48.28 27.33 -19.27
C PHE A 12 47.37 27.36 -18.03
N ALA A 13 47.08 28.54 -17.48
CA ALA A 13 46.12 28.69 -16.36
C ALA A 13 44.66 28.69 -16.83
N LEU A 14 44.42 28.97 -18.13
CA LEU A 14 43.05 28.92 -18.71
C LEU A 14 42.64 27.55 -19.27
N THR A 15 43.53 26.56 -19.27
CA THR A 15 43.22 25.19 -19.74
C THR A 15 43.00 24.18 -18.61
N GLN A 16 43.03 24.60 -17.36
CA GLN A 16 42.53 23.80 -16.24
C GLN A 16 41.11 24.25 -15.84
N MET A 17 40.18 24.38 -16.79
CA MET A 17 38.82 24.00 -16.49
C MET A 17 38.86 22.49 -16.31
N ASN A 18 38.91 22.04 -15.05
CA ASN A 18 38.76 20.64 -14.70
C ASN A 18 37.51 20.13 -15.42
N ALA A 19 37.70 19.42 -16.53
CA ALA A 19 36.64 18.56 -17.04
C ALA A 19 36.35 17.59 -15.87
N GLN A 20 35.25 17.80 -15.18
CA GLN A 20 34.85 16.93 -14.10
C GLN A 20 34.78 15.51 -14.69
N GLU A 21 35.56 14.61 -14.11
CA GLU A 21 35.68 13.26 -14.63
C GLU A 21 34.29 12.63 -14.63
N LYS A 22 33.90 11.99 -15.74
CA LYS A 22 32.63 11.35 -15.94
C LYS A 22 32.43 10.32 -14.82
N LYS A 23 31.48 10.55 -13.93
CA LYS A 23 31.21 9.67 -12.77
C LYS A 23 29.88 8.95 -12.95
N ASN A 24 29.91 7.63 -12.93
CA ASN A 24 28.72 6.79 -12.89
C ASN A 24 28.40 6.39 -11.46
N ILE A 25 27.09 6.37 -11.13
CA ILE A 25 26.54 5.89 -9.86
C ILE A 25 25.60 4.75 -10.20
N ARG A 26 25.90 3.55 -9.73
CA ARG A 26 25.09 2.34 -9.97
C ARG A 26 24.27 1.99 -8.74
N ILE A 27 22.96 1.84 -8.93
CA ILE A 27 22.00 1.36 -7.94
C ILE A 27 21.48 0.03 -8.47
N SER A 28 21.81 -1.10 -7.81
CA SER A 28 21.70 -2.43 -8.40
C SER A 28 21.00 -3.41 -7.47
N THR A 29 20.08 -4.16 -8.02
CA THR A 29 19.51 -5.38 -7.41
C THR A 29 20.14 -6.62 -8.05
N ASP A 30 19.58 -7.82 -7.82
CA ASP A 30 20.06 -9.03 -8.51
C ASP A 30 19.61 -9.07 -9.98
N ASN A 31 18.52 -8.36 -10.35
CA ASN A 31 17.95 -8.40 -11.70
C ASN A 31 17.84 -7.02 -12.37
N THR A 32 17.99 -5.90 -11.63
CA THR A 32 17.74 -4.55 -12.16
C THR A 32 18.92 -3.63 -11.88
N ASP A 33 19.28 -2.79 -12.84
CA ASP A 33 20.21 -1.67 -12.71
C ASP A 33 19.52 -0.34 -12.98
N LEU A 34 19.71 0.63 -12.09
CA LEU A 34 19.52 2.04 -12.34
C LEU A 34 20.91 2.71 -12.36
N ILE A 35 21.28 3.31 -13.48
CA ILE A 35 22.58 3.96 -13.66
C ILE A 35 22.37 5.45 -13.84
N LEU A 36 23.01 6.22 -12.97
CA LEU A 36 23.03 7.67 -13.00
C LEU A 36 24.43 8.16 -13.37
N GLN A 37 24.52 9.27 -14.06
CA GLN A 37 25.78 9.82 -14.52
C GLN A 37 25.88 11.32 -14.24
N VAL A 38 26.99 11.73 -13.63
CA VAL A 38 27.37 13.13 -13.50
C VAL A 38 27.97 13.61 -14.81
N ALA A 39 27.35 14.62 -15.40
CA ALA A 39 27.78 15.20 -16.65
C ALA A 39 28.83 16.32 -16.45
N PRO A 40 29.57 16.75 -17.50
CA PRO A 40 30.49 17.85 -17.42
C PRO A 40 29.90 19.21 -16.99
N ASN A 41 28.57 19.38 -17.17
CA ASN A 41 27.84 20.55 -16.67
C ASN A 41 27.53 20.42 -15.15
N GLY A 42 27.96 19.35 -14.49
CA GLY A 42 27.75 19.10 -13.10
C GLY A 42 26.34 18.56 -12.74
N ARG A 43 25.43 18.46 -13.70
CA ARG A 43 24.09 17.90 -13.46
C ARG A 43 24.12 16.37 -13.46
N LEU A 44 23.10 15.76 -12.80
CA LEU A 44 22.95 14.31 -12.66
C LEU A 44 21.85 13.81 -13.60
N TYR A 45 22.16 12.81 -14.43
CA TYR A 45 21.24 12.25 -15.43
C TYR A 45 21.04 10.76 -15.23
N GLN A 46 19.82 10.26 -15.47
CA GLN A 46 19.56 8.84 -15.63
C GLN A 46 20.06 8.42 -17.03
N THR A 47 20.92 7.42 -17.10
CA THR A 47 21.43 6.89 -18.37
C THR A 47 20.92 5.50 -18.69
N TYR A 48 20.45 4.78 -17.66
CA TYR A 48 19.89 3.44 -17.83
C TYR A 48 18.94 3.10 -16.68
N LEU A 49 17.85 2.43 -17.00
CA LEU A 49 16.98 1.71 -16.06
C LEU A 49 16.46 0.46 -16.77
N GLY A 50 16.86 -0.72 -16.32
CA GLY A 50 16.50 -1.98 -16.96
C GLY A 50 17.21 -3.17 -16.32
N ASP A 51 17.40 -4.23 -17.10
CA ASP A 51 18.05 -5.46 -16.65
C ASP A 51 19.47 -5.22 -16.16
N LYS A 52 19.85 -5.98 -15.14
CA LYS A 52 21.19 -5.93 -14.59
C LYS A 52 22.26 -6.25 -15.64
N LEU A 53 23.23 -5.37 -15.78
CA LEU A 53 24.39 -5.57 -16.63
C LEU A 53 25.39 -6.54 -15.98
N LEU A 54 25.77 -7.58 -16.72
CA LEU A 54 26.69 -8.61 -16.21
C LEU A 54 28.12 -8.10 -16.13
N ASN A 55 28.55 -7.25 -17.09
CA ASN A 55 29.87 -6.67 -17.08
C ASN A 55 29.82 -5.24 -16.51
N GLU A 56 30.47 -5.05 -15.38
CA GLU A 56 30.51 -3.75 -14.70
C GLU A 56 31.16 -2.63 -15.51
N GLN A 57 32.07 -2.98 -16.45
CA GLN A 57 32.72 -1.97 -17.28
C GLN A 57 31.80 -1.39 -18.35
N ASP A 58 30.71 -2.08 -18.71
CA ASP A 58 29.77 -1.62 -19.74
C ASP A 58 29.04 -0.33 -19.33
N ILE A 59 28.93 -0.04 -18.02
CA ILE A 59 28.37 1.24 -17.54
C ILE A 59 29.14 2.46 -18.07
N ASN A 60 30.42 2.32 -18.46
CA ASN A 60 31.23 3.40 -19.01
C ASN A 60 30.86 3.76 -20.45
N HIS A 61 30.12 2.87 -21.14
CA HIS A 61 29.64 3.14 -22.50
C HIS A 61 28.41 4.05 -22.53
N PHE A 62 27.67 4.15 -21.41
CA PHE A 62 26.56 5.10 -21.34
C PHE A 62 27.03 6.54 -21.42
N SER A 63 26.29 7.32 -22.17
CA SER A 63 26.44 8.78 -22.17
C SER A 63 25.06 9.41 -22.23
N TYR A 64 24.84 10.39 -21.37
CA TYR A 64 23.63 11.21 -21.50
C TYR A 64 23.75 11.97 -22.84
N ALA A 65 22.67 11.99 -23.60
CA ALA A 65 22.59 12.74 -24.84
C ALA A 65 21.76 14.01 -24.59
N VAL A 66 22.43 15.13 -24.46
CA VAL A 66 21.76 16.44 -24.53
C VAL A 66 22.02 16.99 -25.92
N LYS A 67 21.00 17.04 -26.77
CA LYS A 67 21.07 17.73 -28.06
C LYS A 67 20.47 19.12 -27.85
N GLY A 68 21.30 20.14 -27.86
CA GLY A 68 20.84 21.50 -27.99
C GLY A 68 20.31 21.73 -29.43
N GLY A 69 19.07 22.15 -29.56
CA GLY A 69 18.50 22.61 -30.83
C GLY A 69 18.57 24.13 -30.94
N SER A 70 18.80 24.65 -32.15
CA SER A 70 18.81 26.10 -32.38
C SER A 70 17.44 26.75 -32.31
N ASP A 71 16.37 25.94 -32.33
CA ASP A 71 14.96 26.34 -32.35
C ASP A 71 14.22 26.05 -31.02
N GLY A 72 14.96 25.70 -29.95
CA GLY A 72 14.39 25.35 -28.67
C GLY A 72 13.66 24.01 -28.63
N SER A 73 13.80 23.19 -29.67
CA SER A 73 13.12 21.89 -29.76
C SER A 73 13.65 20.83 -28.80
N VAL A 74 14.79 21.05 -28.16
CA VAL A 74 15.41 20.10 -27.23
C VAL A 74 15.95 20.82 -26.01
N SER A 75 15.44 20.43 -24.85
CA SER A 75 15.93 20.88 -23.56
C SER A 75 17.33 20.34 -23.26
N THR A 76 18.21 21.18 -22.69
CA THR A 76 19.50 20.73 -22.15
C THR A 76 19.34 19.87 -20.89
N ARG A 77 18.14 19.80 -20.28
CA ARG A 77 17.85 18.95 -19.12
C ARG A 77 17.92 17.47 -19.44
N GLY A 78 17.55 17.07 -20.67
CA GLY A 78 17.54 15.66 -21.02
C GLY A 78 16.75 14.82 -19.97
N TRP A 79 17.37 13.77 -19.46
CA TRP A 79 16.85 12.92 -18.39
C TRP A 79 17.49 13.25 -17.03
N GLU A 80 17.48 14.51 -16.66
CA GLU A 80 17.95 15.00 -15.37
C GLU A 80 17.15 14.36 -14.23
N VAL A 81 17.86 13.79 -13.25
CA VAL A 81 17.24 12.95 -12.21
C VAL A 81 16.32 13.74 -11.29
N TYR A 82 16.64 15.00 -11.00
CA TYR A 82 15.83 15.83 -10.09
C TYR A 82 15.83 17.29 -10.56
N PRO A 83 15.18 17.61 -11.68
CA PRO A 83 15.16 18.95 -12.24
C PRO A 83 14.36 19.93 -11.38
N GLY A 84 14.92 21.10 -11.12
CA GLY A 84 14.22 22.24 -10.52
C GLY A 84 13.36 22.97 -11.54
N SER A 85 12.47 23.88 -11.11
CA SER A 85 11.66 24.76 -11.96
C SER A 85 12.38 26.06 -12.33
N GLY A 86 11.77 26.87 -13.20
CA GLY A 86 12.14 28.25 -13.49
C GLY A 86 13.20 28.43 -14.55
N ALA A 87 13.79 27.34 -15.06
CA ALA A 87 14.74 27.38 -16.17
C ALA A 87 14.53 26.17 -17.06
N GLU A 88 14.36 26.38 -18.39
CA GLU A 88 14.09 25.32 -19.36
C GLU A 88 12.86 24.45 -19.02
N ASP A 89 11.75 25.06 -18.61
CA ASP A 89 10.53 24.38 -18.15
C ASP A 89 9.69 23.84 -19.33
N TYR A 90 10.30 23.03 -20.18
CA TYR A 90 9.61 22.35 -21.29
C TYR A 90 8.80 21.14 -20.81
N PHE A 91 9.16 20.56 -19.65
CA PHE A 91 8.58 19.38 -19.05
C PHE A 91 8.37 19.59 -17.55
N GLU A 92 7.63 18.69 -16.91
CA GLU A 92 7.37 18.75 -15.47
C GLU A 92 8.68 18.71 -14.66
N PRO A 93 8.89 19.63 -13.69
CA PRO A 93 10.01 19.57 -12.77
C PRO A 93 9.77 18.53 -11.66
N ALA A 94 10.83 18.03 -11.03
CA ALA A 94 10.75 17.24 -9.82
C ALA A 94 10.45 18.11 -8.59
N VAL A 95 11.04 19.32 -8.55
CA VAL A 95 10.85 20.28 -7.45
C VAL A 95 10.59 21.68 -7.99
N ALA A 96 9.69 22.41 -7.36
CA ALA A 96 9.43 23.82 -7.65
C ALA A 96 9.47 24.61 -6.34
N ILE A 97 10.37 25.60 -6.29
CA ILE A 97 10.65 26.44 -5.11
C ILE A 97 10.48 27.89 -5.50
N THR A 98 9.72 28.66 -4.71
CA THR A 98 9.83 30.11 -4.72
C THR A 98 10.78 30.53 -3.62
N HIS A 99 11.94 31.06 -3.99
CA HIS A 99 12.95 31.53 -3.07
C HIS A 99 12.50 32.76 -2.27
N HIS A 100 13.21 33.11 -1.22
CA HIS A 100 12.79 34.21 -0.31
C HIS A 100 12.74 35.59 -0.97
N ASP A 101 13.37 35.78 -2.11
CA ASP A 101 13.37 36.99 -2.93
C ASP A 101 12.30 36.98 -4.05
N GLY A 102 11.54 35.86 -4.15
CA GLY A 102 10.50 35.68 -5.17
C GLY A 102 10.96 35.01 -6.46
N ASN A 103 12.25 34.66 -6.60
CA ASN A 103 12.76 33.94 -7.76
C ASN A 103 12.24 32.49 -7.76
N PRO A 104 11.67 31.96 -8.87
CA PRO A 104 11.17 30.59 -8.95
C PRO A 104 12.20 29.57 -9.48
N SER A 105 13.43 29.99 -9.83
CA SER A 105 14.37 29.13 -10.53
C SER A 105 15.32 28.40 -9.61
N SER A 106 15.49 27.09 -9.86
CA SER A 106 16.47 26.25 -9.18
C SER A 106 17.20 25.36 -10.18
N ILE A 107 18.53 25.31 -10.07
CA ILE A 107 19.41 24.46 -10.90
C ILE A 107 20.34 23.68 -9.99
N PHE A 108 20.14 22.37 -9.89
CA PHE A 108 20.91 21.52 -8.99
C PHE A 108 22.12 20.89 -9.66
N ARG A 109 23.26 20.92 -8.95
CA ARG A 109 24.49 20.24 -9.37
C ARG A 109 24.90 19.19 -8.34
N TYR A 110 25.51 18.15 -8.86
CA TYR A 110 26.09 17.08 -8.05
C TYR A 110 27.21 17.60 -7.15
N VAL A 111 27.17 17.21 -5.89
CA VAL A 111 28.23 17.51 -4.89
C VAL A 111 28.98 16.24 -4.55
N SER A 112 28.29 15.24 -4.08
CA SER A 112 28.89 13.96 -3.63
C SER A 112 27.88 12.83 -3.65
N SER A 113 28.38 11.61 -3.58
CA SER A 113 27.56 10.42 -3.35
C SER A 113 28.34 9.40 -2.52
N GLU A 114 27.60 8.65 -1.73
CA GLU A 114 28.13 7.55 -0.92
C GLU A 114 27.18 6.34 -0.97
N GLN A 115 27.73 5.17 -0.71
CA GLN A 115 26.99 3.93 -0.59
C GLN A 115 27.34 3.24 0.73
N LYS A 116 26.34 2.70 1.40
CA LYS A 116 26.51 1.94 2.63
C LYS A 116 25.57 0.73 2.67
N ALA A 117 26.01 -0.33 3.31
CA ALA A 117 25.16 -1.47 3.56
C ALA A 117 24.07 -1.11 4.59
N VAL A 118 22.85 -1.55 4.31
CA VAL A 118 21.70 -1.48 5.22
C VAL A 118 21.05 -2.84 5.34
N THR A 119 20.09 -2.98 6.25
CA THR A 119 19.36 -4.27 6.40
C THR A 119 18.74 -4.70 5.09
N GLY A 120 19.21 -5.81 4.55
CA GLY A 120 18.70 -6.42 3.33
C GLY A 120 19.13 -5.77 2.03
N GLY A 121 19.94 -4.70 2.05
CA GLY A 121 20.27 -3.99 0.83
C GLY A 121 21.44 -3.03 0.92
N THR A 122 21.50 -2.15 -0.08
CA THR A 122 22.49 -1.06 -0.16
C THR A 122 21.78 0.27 -0.31
N GLU A 123 22.08 1.20 0.58
CA GLU A 123 21.63 2.58 0.45
C GLU A 123 22.67 3.40 -0.33
N THR A 124 22.18 4.13 -1.32
CA THR A 124 22.92 5.14 -2.08
C THR A 124 22.38 6.51 -1.73
N VAL A 125 23.23 7.41 -1.27
CA VAL A 125 22.90 8.80 -0.94
C VAL A 125 23.62 9.73 -1.92
N ILE A 126 22.89 10.67 -2.52
CA ILE A 126 23.43 11.60 -3.50
C ILE A 126 23.07 13.03 -3.08
N HIS A 127 24.07 13.87 -2.92
CA HIS A 127 23.90 15.27 -2.56
C HIS A 127 23.97 16.16 -3.78
N LEU A 128 22.94 16.98 -3.94
CA LEU A 128 22.83 18.03 -4.97
C LEU A 128 22.72 19.39 -4.28
N LYS A 129 23.20 20.42 -4.95
CA LYS A 129 23.13 21.80 -4.46
C LYS A 129 22.78 22.76 -5.59
N ASP A 130 21.96 23.76 -5.26
CA ASP A 130 21.63 24.83 -6.21
C ASP A 130 22.85 25.75 -6.45
N ASP A 131 22.97 26.27 -7.69
CA ASP A 131 24.07 27.10 -8.11
C ASP A 131 24.13 28.47 -7.43
N GLN A 132 22.98 29.05 -7.12
CA GLN A 132 22.84 30.43 -6.69
C GLN A 132 22.25 30.57 -5.29
N TYR A 133 21.36 29.65 -4.90
CA TYR A 133 20.68 29.69 -3.62
C TYR A 133 21.25 28.62 -2.68
N PRO A 134 21.28 28.87 -1.36
CA PRO A 134 21.73 27.88 -0.40
C PRO A 134 20.65 26.82 -0.17
N VAL A 135 20.28 26.11 -1.25
CA VAL A 135 19.32 25.01 -1.27
C VAL A 135 20.06 23.72 -1.60
N GLU A 136 19.79 22.71 -0.81
CA GLU A 136 20.37 21.37 -0.95
C GLU A 136 19.24 20.36 -1.15
N VAL A 137 19.46 19.40 -2.06
CA VAL A 137 18.59 18.24 -2.25
C VAL A 137 19.43 17.00 -2.05
N THR A 138 18.95 16.11 -1.19
CA THR A 138 19.56 14.78 -0.99
C THR A 138 18.62 13.72 -1.53
N LEU A 139 19.13 12.90 -2.45
CA LEU A 139 18.41 11.78 -3.04
C LEU A 139 18.85 10.48 -2.36
N PHE A 140 17.88 9.67 -1.96
CA PHE A 140 18.11 8.39 -1.31
C PHE A 140 17.56 7.27 -2.19
N TYR A 141 18.33 6.20 -2.31
CA TYR A 141 17.94 4.97 -2.98
C TYR A 141 18.37 3.79 -2.11
N ILE A 142 17.45 2.88 -1.81
CA ILE A 142 17.77 1.59 -1.20
C ILE A 142 17.42 0.51 -2.21
N ALA A 143 18.44 -0.21 -2.66
CA ALA A 143 18.26 -1.39 -3.49
C ALA A 143 18.25 -2.64 -2.62
N TYR A 144 17.21 -3.47 -2.75
CA TYR A 144 17.05 -4.78 -2.12
C TYR A 144 17.34 -5.87 -3.16
N PRO A 145 18.57 -6.44 -3.16
CA PRO A 145 19.00 -7.29 -4.26
C PRO A 145 18.11 -8.50 -4.50
N LYS A 146 17.82 -9.27 -3.44
CA LYS A 146 17.10 -10.54 -3.52
C LYS A 146 15.65 -10.38 -3.94
N GLU A 147 14.99 -9.36 -3.44
CA GLU A 147 13.59 -9.06 -3.72
C GLU A 147 13.41 -8.27 -5.00
N ASN A 148 14.49 -7.80 -5.62
CA ASN A 148 14.47 -6.95 -6.81
C ASN A 148 13.59 -5.70 -6.65
N VAL A 149 13.69 -5.02 -5.52
CA VAL A 149 12.94 -3.81 -5.20
C VAL A 149 13.90 -2.64 -4.99
N ILE A 150 13.54 -1.47 -5.50
CA ILE A 150 14.22 -0.22 -5.22
C ILE A 150 13.24 0.72 -4.53
N LYS A 151 13.68 1.29 -3.41
CA LYS A 151 12.97 2.32 -2.65
C LYS A 151 13.72 3.63 -2.76
N THR A 152 13.03 4.75 -3.02
CA THR A 152 13.66 6.05 -3.23
C THR A 152 12.82 7.19 -2.66
N TRP A 153 13.49 8.21 -2.13
CA TRP A 153 12.88 9.46 -1.67
C TRP A 153 13.89 10.59 -1.76
N SER A 154 13.44 11.82 -1.50
CA SER A 154 14.30 12.99 -1.46
C SER A 154 14.09 13.82 -0.20
N GLU A 155 15.13 14.56 0.19
CA GLU A 155 15.09 15.58 1.22
C GLU A 155 15.48 16.92 0.63
N ILE A 156 14.70 17.97 0.97
CA ILE A 156 14.93 19.35 0.51
C ILE A 156 15.23 20.18 1.76
N LYS A 157 16.36 20.89 1.73
CA LYS A 157 16.78 21.77 2.82
C LYS A 157 17.29 23.08 2.25
N HIS A 158 17.08 24.18 2.96
CA HIS A 158 17.67 25.46 2.60
C HIS A 158 18.19 26.24 3.81
N ASN A 159 19.09 27.17 3.55
CA ASN A 159 19.62 28.08 4.56
C ASN A 159 19.53 29.56 4.08
N GLU A 160 18.43 29.87 3.40
CA GLU A 160 18.11 31.24 3.03
C GLU A 160 17.72 32.06 4.26
N LYS A 161 17.73 33.40 4.16
CA LYS A 161 17.44 34.31 5.29
C LYS A 161 16.00 34.25 5.79
N LYS A 162 15.05 33.84 4.94
CA LYS A 162 13.61 33.75 5.23
C LYS A 162 13.07 32.42 4.69
N PRO A 163 11.87 32.00 5.09
CA PRO A 163 11.23 30.82 4.54
C PRO A 163 11.10 30.88 3.01
N VAL A 164 11.16 29.70 2.37
CA VAL A 164 10.85 29.48 0.96
C VAL A 164 9.50 28.77 0.85
N THR A 165 8.87 28.83 -0.33
CA THR A 165 7.64 28.09 -0.58
C THR A 165 7.90 26.95 -1.56
N LEU A 166 7.59 25.72 -1.13
CA LEU A 166 7.60 24.55 -1.99
C LEU A 166 6.25 24.39 -2.65
N TRP A 167 6.23 24.31 -3.99
CA TRP A 167 5.04 24.13 -4.83
C TRP A 167 4.92 22.70 -5.38
N ARG A 168 6.06 22.03 -5.59
CA ARG A 168 6.18 20.67 -6.05
C ARG A 168 7.38 20.01 -5.35
N TYR A 169 7.28 18.75 -5.05
CA TYR A 169 8.29 18.00 -4.30
C TYR A 169 8.10 16.51 -4.57
N ALA A 170 8.64 16.05 -5.72
CA ALA A 170 8.56 14.64 -6.09
C ALA A 170 9.49 13.78 -5.22
N SER A 171 9.11 12.53 -5.00
CA SER A 171 9.97 11.54 -4.37
C SER A 171 11.18 11.21 -5.24
N THR A 172 10.94 11.10 -6.54
CA THR A 172 11.93 10.82 -7.59
C THR A 172 11.35 11.15 -8.95
N MET A 173 12.17 11.04 -9.99
CA MET A 173 11.73 11.06 -11.38
C MET A 173 12.44 9.92 -12.12
N LEU A 174 11.69 9.07 -12.82
CA LEU A 174 12.21 7.98 -13.62
C LEU A 174 11.87 8.17 -15.09
N TYR A 175 12.76 7.72 -15.97
CA TYR A 175 12.64 7.88 -17.42
C TYR A 175 12.66 6.55 -18.15
N PHE A 176 11.81 6.44 -19.18
CA PHE A 176 11.72 5.30 -20.08
C PHE A 176 11.70 5.76 -21.53
N SER A 177 12.31 4.97 -22.43
CA SER A 177 12.36 5.24 -23.86
C SER A 177 11.91 4.04 -24.70
N ASP A 178 10.87 3.36 -24.22
CA ASP A 178 10.24 2.27 -24.93
C ASP A 178 9.29 2.81 -26.04
N HIS A 179 8.88 1.95 -26.98
CA HIS A 179 8.03 2.39 -28.10
C HIS A 179 6.59 2.72 -27.68
N SER A 180 6.12 2.12 -26.59
CA SER A 180 4.77 2.34 -26.06
C SER A 180 4.67 1.97 -24.59
N TYR A 181 3.69 2.58 -23.90
CA TYR A 181 3.47 2.42 -22.48
C TYR A 181 2.00 2.14 -22.21
N TYR A 182 1.72 1.19 -21.33
CA TYR A 182 0.37 0.78 -20.95
C TYR A 182 0.22 0.90 -19.44
N LEU A 183 -0.62 1.82 -19.00
CA LEU A 183 -0.84 2.10 -17.59
C LEU A 183 -2.09 1.38 -17.11
N THR A 184 -1.93 0.55 -16.08
CA THR A 184 -3.03 -0.01 -15.30
C THR A 184 -3.15 0.78 -14.00
N GLU A 185 -4.32 1.36 -13.78
CA GLU A 185 -4.70 2.08 -12.58
C GLU A 185 -5.76 1.30 -11.80
N PHE A 186 -5.83 1.60 -10.48
CA PHE A 186 -6.70 0.90 -9.53
C PHE A 186 -7.72 1.90 -9.00
N SER A 187 -8.86 2.00 -9.68
CA SER A 187 -9.97 2.83 -9.23
C SER A 187 -10.63 2.24 -7.99
N SER A 188 -11.26 3.07 -7.21
CA SER A 188 -11.87 2.68 -5.95
C SER A 188 -13.11 3.52 -5.68
N ASP A 189 -13.97 2.99 -4.83
CA ASP A 189 -15.02 3.68 -4.08
C ASP A 189 -15.36 2.82 -2.86
N TRP A 190 -16.20 3.32 -1.95
CA TRP A 190 -16.70 2.49 -0.87
C TRP A 190 -17.39 1.23 -1.42
N ALA A 191 -17.01 0.08 -0.88
CA ALA A 191 -17.52 -1.24 -1.28
C ALA A 191 -17.16 -1.66 -2.73
N LYS A 192 -16.18 -0.97 -3.37
CA LYS A 192 -15.75 -1.22 -4.76
C LYS A 192 -14.26 -0.88 -4.92
N GLU A 193 -13.43 -1.39 -4.03
CA GLU A 193 -12.01 -1.07 -3.98
C GLU A 193 -11.20 -1.82 -5.04
N ALA A 194 -10.06 -1.24 -5.43
CA ALA A 194 -9.00 -1.83 -6.25
C ALA A 194 -9.46 -2.40 -7.62
N GLN A 195 -10.40 -1.71 -8.28
CA GLN A 195 -10.87 -2.10 -9.62
C GLN A 195 -9.84 -1.74 -10.69
N MET A 196 -9.38 -2.72 -11.44
CA MET A 196 -8.32 -2.57 -12.43
C MET A 196 -8.85 -2.03 -13.75
N SER A 197 -8.16 -1.05 -14.33
CA SER A 197 -8.39 -0.58 -15.70
C SER A 197 -7.07 -0.19 -16.37
N SER A 198 -6.90 -0.57 -17.63
CA SER A 198 -5.68 -0.35 -18.38
C SER A 198 -5.92 0.52 -19.62
N GLN A 199 -4.96 1.41 -19.92
CA GLN A 199 -4.97 2.27 -21.10
C GLN A 199 -3.56 2.47 -21.64
N GLN A 200 -3.44 2.66 -22.96
CA GLN A 200 -2.19 3.09 -23.56
C GLN A 200 -1.96 4.59 -23.30
N LEU A 201 -0.79 4.95 -22.82
CA LEU A 201 -0.39 6.35 -22.67
C LEU A 201 -0.10 6.97 -24.04
N GLN A 202 -0.57 8.20 -24.21
CA GLN A 202 -0.36 9.00 -25.42
C GLN A 202 0.45 10.25 -25.07
N PHE A 203 0.92 10.96 -26.12
CA PHE A 203 1.57 12.26 -25.95
C PHE A 203 0.79 13.18 -25.01
N GLY A 204 1.49 13.79 -24.07
CA GLY A 204 0.93 14.63 -23.01
C GLY A 204 0.99 13.98 -21.63
N LYS A 205 0.10 14.38 -20.75
CA LYS A 205 0.12 13.95 -19.33
C LYS A 205 -1.11 13.13 -18.97
N LYS A 206 -0.89 11.99 -18.33
CA LYS A 206 -1.87 11.29 -17.51
C LYS A 206 -1.50 11.47 -16.03
N VAL A 207 -2.47 11.80 -15.22
CA VAL A 207 -2.29 11.98 -13.77
C VAL A 207 -3.22 11.04 -13.03
N ILE A 208 -2.70 10.36 -12.01
CA ILE A 208 -3.45 9.64 -10.99
C ILE A 208 -3.25 10.39 -9.69
N ASP A 209 -4.31 10.95 -9.11
CA ASP A 209 -4.19 11.75 -7.90
C ASP A 209 -5.41 11.68 -6.98
N THR A 210 -5.25 12.17 -5.75
CA THR A 210 -6.33 12.29 -4.77
C THR A 210 -6.23 13.60 -3.98
N LYS A 211 -7.38 14.09 -3.50
CA LYS A 211 -7.53 15.35 -2.76
C LYS A 211 -8.34 15.21 -1.45
N LEU A 212 -8.51 13.98 -0.97
CA LEU A 212 -9.44 13.64 0.10
C LEU A 212 -8.83 13.77 1.52
N GLY A 213 -7.51 13.89 1.62
CA GLY A 213 -6.83 14.03 2.91
C GLY A 213 -6.76 12.72 3.70
N SER A 214 -7.53 12.59 4.77
CA SER A 214 -7.45 11.46 5.71
C SER A 214 -7.88 10.12 5.14
N ARG A 215 -8.81 10.11 4.18
CA ARG A 215 -9.31 8.91 3.48
C ARG A 215 -8.82 8.91 2.03
N ALA A 216 -7.50 9.02 1.89
CA ALA A 216 -6.87 9.41 0.64
C ALA A 216 -7.10 8.46 -0.53
N ALA A 217 -7.15 7.15 -0.30
CA ALA A 217 -7.32 6.15 -1.35
C ALA A 217 -8.79 5.77 -1.65
N MET A 218 -9.76 6.58 -1.24
CA MET A 218 -11.19 6.29 -1.41
C MET A 218 -11.60 6.15 -2.90
N HIS A 219 -11.03 6.94 -3.82
CA HIS A 219 -11.40 6.91 -5.23
C HIS A 219 -10.34 6.33 -6.16
N THR A 220 -9.07 6.30 -5.71
CA THR A 220 -7.97 5.67 -6.43
C THR A 220 -6.87 5.28 -5.45
N HIS A 221 -6.19 4.18 -5.74
CA HIS A 221 -5.14 3.67 -4.86
C HIS A 221 -3.76 4.23 -5.23
N PRO A 222 -2.83 4.33 -4.24
CA PRO A 222 -1.49 4.90 -4.42
C PRO A 222 -0.50 3.92 -5.08
N PHE A 223 -0.93 3.23 -6.14
CA PHE A 223 -0.11 2.29 -6.88
C PHE A 223 -0.58 2.11 -8.33
N PHE A 224 0.30 1.59 -9.18
CA PHE A 224 0.03 1.37 -10.59
C PHE A 224 0.88 0.22 -11.15
N GLU A 225 0.46 -0.31 -12.31
CA GLU A 225 1.27 -1.17 -13.17
C GLU A 225 1.56 -0.44 -14.48
N LEU A 226 2.80 -0.51 -14.94
CA LEU A 226 3.24 0.06 -16.21
C LEU A 226 3.81 -1.06 -17.08
N GLY A 227 3.05 -1.45 -18.11
CA GLY A 227 3.53 -2.34 -19.17
C GLY A 227 4.40 -1.56 -20.14
N LEU A 228 5.59 -2.08 -20.43
CA LEU A 228 6.54 -1.51 -21.37
C LEU A 228 6.44 -2.28 -22.69
N GLU A 229 6.15 -1.57 -23.79
CA GLU A 229 5.95 -2.06 -25.15
C GLU A 229 4.63 -2.83 -25.40
N GLN A 230 4.05 -3.42 -24.38
CA GLN A 230 2.78 -4.16 -24.45
C GLN A 230 1.96 -4.01 -23.16
N PRO A 231 0.65 -4.28 -23.18
CA PRO A 231 -0.15 -4.31 -21.96
C PRO A 231 0.44 -5.27 -20.93
N ALA A 232 0.37 -4.90 -19.66
CA ALA A 232 0.84 -5.73 -18.56
C ALA A 232 0.11 -7.08 -18.56
N GLN A 233 0.87 -8.17 -18.42
CA GLN A 233 0.36 -9.54 -18.37
C GLN A 233 0.95 -10.27 -17.16
N GLU A 234 0.23 -11.28 -16.65
CA GLU A 234 0.62 -11.97 -15.43
C GLU A 234 1.96 -12.73 -15.53
N ALA A 235 2.22 -13.39 -16.65
CA ALA A 235 3.33 -14.34 -16.78
C ALA A 235 4.35 -13.98 -17.85
N GLN A 236 4.25 -12.82 -18.47
CA GLN A 236 5.17 -12.40 -19.53
C GLN A 236 5.17 -10.89 -19.75
N GLY A 237 6.22 -10.41 -20.43
CA GLY A 237 6.40 -8.99 -20.78
C GLY A 237 7.11 -8.20 -19.71
N ARG A 238 7.64 -7.06 -20.15
CA ARG A 238 8.32 -6.10 -19.27
C ARG A 238 7.30 -5.23 -18.56
N VAL A 239 7.37 -5.20 -17.25
CA VAL A 239 6.48 -4.42 -16.42
C VAL A 239 7.22 -3.74 -15.28
N MET A 240 6.71 -2.58 -14.86
CA MET A 240 7.06 -1.92 -13.61
C MET A 240 5.82 -1.89 -12.72
N LEU A 241 5.97 -2.32 -11.46
CA LEU A 241 5.02 -1.99 -10.41
C LEU A 241 5.58 -0.85 -9.58
N GLY A 242 4.76 0.18 -9.34
CA GLY A 242 5.14 1.35 -8.54
C GLY A 242 4.08 1.69 -7.51
N THR A 243 4.52 2.05 -6.29
CA THR A 243 3.64 2.50 -5.20
C THR A 243 4.32 3.57 -4.37
N ILE A 244 3.53 4.49 -3.81
CA ILE A 244 4.04 5.53 -2.91
C ILE A 244 3.58 5.24 -1.48
N GLY A 245 4.52 5.29 -0.52
CA GLY A 245 4.25 5.16 0.92
C GLY A 245 3.80 6.50 1.49
N TRP A 246 2.53 6.83 1.33
CA TRP A 246 1.95 8.08 1.82
C TRP A 246 0.46 7.94 2.12
N THR A 247 0.08 8.07 3.37
CA THR A 247 -1.30 7.93 3.85
C THR A 247 -2.10 9.24 3.69
N GLY A 248 -1.85 9.97 2.60
CA GLY A 248 -2.44 11.28 2.31
C GLY A 248 -2.61 11.49 0.81
N ASN A 249 -2.85 12.76 0.44
CA ASN A 249 -3.01 13.13 -0.96
C ASN A 249 -1.72 12.87 -1.75
N PHE A 250 -1.77 11.98 -2.72
CA PHE A 250 -0.66 11.62 -3.59
C PHE A 250 -0.94 12.03 -5.04
N GLN A 251 0.13 12.06 -5.84
CA GLN A 251 0.03 12.24 -7.28
C GLN A 251 1.10 11.42 -8.00
N PHE A 252 0.68 10.65 -9.01
CA PHE A 252 1.57 10.12 -10.04
C PHE A 252 1.34 10.90 -11.32
N THR A 253 2.40 11.45 -11.89
CA THR A 253 2.36 12.09 -13.21
C THR A 253 3.12 11.22 -14.19
N PHE A 254 2.45 10.83 -15.28
CA PHE A 254 3.02 10.13 -16.43
C PHE A 254 3.02 11.11 -17.59
N GLU A 255 4.19 11.60 -17.95
CA GLU A 255 4.34 12.58 -19.03
C GLU A 255 5.08 11.96 -20.20
N VAL A 256 4.38 11.78 -21.33
CA VAL A 256 4.96 11.31 -22.59
C VAL A 256 5.31 12.53 -23.44
N ASP A 257 6.57 12.67 -23.81
CA ASP A 257 7.04 13.80 -24.60
C ASP A 257 6.80 13.61 -26.11
N ASN A 258 7.14 14.63 -26.91
CA ASN A 258 6.92 14.68 -28.35
C ASN A 258 7.76 13.67 -29.16
N VAL A 259 8.71 13.01 -28.54
CA VAL A 259 9.53 11.95 -29.17
C VAL A 259 9.26 10.57 -28.55
N GLY A 260 8.26 10.47 -27.67
CA GLY A 260 7.78 9.22 -27.11
C GLY A 260 8.48 8.76 -25.83
N ASN A 261 9.31 9.58 -25.18
CA ASN A 261 9.86 9.22 -23.88
C ASN A 261 8.86 9.47 -22.77
N LEU A 262 8.88 8.63 -21.75
CA LEU A 262 8.00 8.72 -20.59
C LEU A 262 8.78 9.18 -19.35
N ARG A 263 8.21 10.15 -18.62
CA ARG A 263 8.58 10.52 -17.26
C ARG A 263 7.54 10.00 -16.28
N VAL A 264 7.99 9.29 -15.24
CA VAL A 264 7.18 8.83 -14.13
C VAL A 264 7.57 9.62 -12.88
N ILE A 265 6.64 10.40 -12.32
CA ILE A 265 6.90 11.36 -11.25
C ILE A 265 5.94 11.07 -10.09
N PRO A 266 6.36 10.28 -9.08
CA PRO A 266 5.62 10.09 -7.85
C PRO A 266 5.84 11.25 -6.87
N ALA A 267 4.76 11.78 -6.27
CA ALA A 267 4.82 12.92 -5.37
C ALA A 267 3.67 12.95 -4.35
N ILE A 268 3.78 13.77 -3.32
CA ILE A 268 2.59 14.31 -2.63
C ILE A 268 1.84 15.19 -3.64
N ASN A 269 0.51 15.14 -3.63
CA ASN A 269 -0.28 16.03 -4.49
C ASN A 269 -0.05 17.50 -4.10
N PRO A 270 0.40 18.36 -5.01
CA PRO A 270 0.65 19.77 -4.72
C PRO A 270 -0.64 20.60 -4.56
N TYR A 271 -1.81 20.03 -4.84
CA TYR A 271 -3.08 20.72 -4.70
C TYR A 271 -3.28 21.20 -3.25
N ALA A 272 -3.52 22.51 -3.08
CA ALA A 272 -3.70 23.17 -1.79
C ALA A 272 -2.58 22.85 -0.76
N SER A 273 -1.38 22.52 -1.24
CA SER A 273 -0.27 22.03 -0.43
C SER A 273 1.02 22.84 -0.65
N ASN A 274 0.88 24.15 -0.78
CA ASN A 274 2.03 25.06 -0.81
C ASN A 274 2.70 25.06 0.57
N TYR A 275 3.88 24.45 0.66
CA TYR A 275 4.55 24.24 1.94
C TYR A 275 5.56 25.35 2.22
N GLU A 276 5.39 26.09 3.32
CA GLU A 276 6.38 27.05 3.81
C GLU A 276 7.49 26.30 4.56
N LEU A 277 8.66 26.18 3.94
CA LEU A 277 9.84 25.58 4.56
C LEU A 277 10.69 26.69 5.20
N LYS A 278 10.97 26.58 6.51
CA LYS A 278 11.82 27.52 7.22
C LYS A 278 13.31 27.22 7.04
N PRO A 279 14.17 28.23 7.23
CA PRO A 279 15.62 28.01 7.21
C PRO A 279 16.05 26.86 8.12
N ASN A 280 16.91 25.98 7.59
CA ASN A 280 17.43 24.76 8.23
C ASN A 280 16.42 23.65 8.52
N GLU A 281 15.12 23.83 8.25
CA GLU A 281 14.17 22.71 8.24
C GLU A 281 14.45 21.79 7.07
N VAL A 282 14.13 20.50 7.22
CA VAL A 282 14.22 19.49 6.16
C VAL A 282 12.81 19.08 5.79
N PHE A 283 12.50 19.15 4.50
CA PHE A 283 11.28 18.57 3.94
C PHE A 283 11.61 17.22 3.33
N THR A 284 11.12 16.14 3.95
CA THR A 284 11.27 14.77 3.44
C THR A 284 10.04 14.39 2.64
N THR A 285 10.25 13.89 1.42
CA THR A 285 9.19 13.37 0.55
C THR A 285 8.85 11.93 0.92
N PRO A 286 7.67 11.42 0.52
CA PRO A 286 7.33 10.01 0.72
C PRO A 286 8.29 9.05 0.01
N GLU A 287 8.40 7.84 0.53
CA GLU A 287 9.10 6.74 -0.13
C GLU A 287 8.31 6.29 -1.38
N PHE A 288 8.96 6.26 -2.53
CA PHE A 288 8.46 5.59 -3.72
C PHE A 288 9.13 4.22 -3.84
N ILE A 289 8.34 3.18 -3.99
CA ILE A 289 8.79 1.79 -4.03
C ILE A 289 8.44 1.22 -5.39
N PHE A 290 9.40 0.60 -6.06
CA PHE A 290 9.17 0.01 -7.37
C PHE A 290 9.99 -1.24 -7.62
N THR A 291 9.52 -2.06 -8.53
CA THR A 291 10.22 -3.24 -9.07
C THR A 291 9.99 -3.34 -10.57
N LEU A 292 10.96 -3.89 -11.26
CA LEU A 292 10.89 -4.23 -12.69
C LEU A 292 10.90 -5.76 -12.85
N SER A 293 10.16 -6.28 -13.83
CA SER A 293 10.16 -7.68 -14.20
C SER A 293 10.04 -7.84 -15.71
N ASN A 294 10.73 -8.82 -16.28
CA ASN A 294 10.55 -9.26 -17.67
C ASN A 294 9.55 -10.42 -17.80
N ASN A 295 9.10 -10.94 -16.66
CA ASN A 295 8.22 -12.10 -16.58
C ASN A 295 6.80 -11.74 -16.11
N GLY A 296 6.39 -10.49 -16.36
CA GLY A 296 5.04 -10.00 -16.10
C GLY A 296 4.79 -9.56 -14.66
N THR A 297 3.52 -9.21 -14.40
CA THR A 297 3.05 -8.66 -13.11
C THR A 297 3.14 -9.68 -11.98
N GLY A 298 3.00 -10.98 -12.27
CA GLY A 298 3.10 -12.02 -11.25
C GLY A 298 4.46 -12.08 -10.56
N GLU A 299 5.56 -12.00 -11.31
CA GLU A 299 6.90 -11.91 -10.73
C GLU A 299 7.10 -10.58 -9.99
N ALA A 300 6.70 -9.47 -10.60
CA ALA A 300 6.79 -8.15 -9.98
C ALA A 300 6.01 -8.07 -8.66
N SER A 301 4.82 -8.67 -8.60
CA SER A 301 4.04 -8.79 -7.36
C SER A 301 4.77 -9.61 -6.29
N ARG A 302 5.33 -10.77 -6.65
CA ARG A 302 6.09 -11.61 -5.71
C ARG A 302 7.32 -10.89 -5.16
N ASN A 303 7.99 -10.07 -5.98
CA ASN A 303 9.09 -9.20 -5.54
C ASN A 303 8.63 -8.24 -4.42
N LEU A 304 7.53 -7.49 -4.66
CA LEU A 304 6.96 -6.57 -3.66
C LEU A 304 6.46 -7.33 -2.43
N HIS A 305 5.81 -8.48 -2.59
CA HIS A 305 5.30 -9.29 -1.48
C HIS A 305 6.42 -9.79 -0.58
N ALA A 306 7.51 -10.29 -1.16
CA ALA A 306 8.67 -10.75 -0.40
C ALA A 306 9.34 -9.58 0.33
N TRP A 307 9.58 -8.46 -0.38
CA TRP A 307 10.11 -7.24 0.21
C TRP A 307 9.25 -6.73 1.36
N ALA A 308 7.92 -6.67 1.15
CA ALA A 308 7.00 -6.19 2.17
C ALA A 308 7.05 -7.05 3.45
N ARG A 309 7.00 -8.38 3.31
CA ARG A 309 7.10 -9.30 4.46
C ARG A 309 8.43 -9.18 5.19
N ASN A 310 9.53 -8.94 4.46
CA ASN A 310 10.87 -8.91 5.03
C ASN A 310 11.22 -7.57 5.69
N TYR A 311 10.73 -6.44 5.16
CA TYR A 311 11.26 -5.13 5.54
C TYR A 311 10.22 -4.04 5.83
N GLN A 312 8.96 -4.21 5.44
CA GLN A 312 7.99 -3.11 5.47
C GLN A 312 6.81 -3.33 6.42
N LEU A 313 6.23 -4.53 6.43
CA LEU A 313 5.05 -4.80 7.25
C LEU A 313 5.41 -4.88 8.74
N LYS A 314 4.59 -4.25 9.58
CA LYS A 314 4.65 -4.52 11.02
C LYS A 314 4.46 -6.01 11.26
N ASP A 315 5.41 -6.60 11.95
CA ASP A 315 5.41 -8.05 12.22
C ASP A 315 5.20 -8.89 10.94
N GLY A 316 5.95 -8.53 9.87
CA GLY A 316 5.83 -9.18 8.55
C GLY A 316 6.18 -10.68 8.55
N GLN A 317 6.97 -11.15 9.52
CA GLN A 317 7.30 -12.55 9.73
C GLN A 317 6.43 -13.24 10.80
N GLY A 318 5.65 -12.46 11.57
CA GLY A 318 4.79 -12.96 12.64
C GLY A 318 3.53 -13.66 12.15
N ASP A 319 2.77 -14.16 13.10
CA ASP A 319 1.51 -14.87 12.84
C ASP A 319 0.33 -13.92 12.61
N ARG A 320 -0.75 -14.44 12.05
CA ARG A 320 -2.05 -13.77 11.93
C ARG A 320 -3.12 -14.61 12.60
N LEU A 321 -3.94 -13.95 13.42
CA LEU A 321 -5.01 -14.59 14.19
C LEU A 321 -6.31 -14.62 13.38
N THR A 322 -7.00 -15.75 13.41
CA THR A 322 -8.39 -15.82 12.96
C THR A 322 -9.30 -15.09 13.95
N LEU A 323 -10.42 -14.55 13.48
CA LEU A 323 -11.31 -13.80 14.36
C LEU A 323 -12.80 -14.00 14.05
N LEU A 324 -13.63 -13.70 15.06
CA LEU A 324 -15.06 -13.45 14.92
C LEU A 324 -15.31 -11.97 15.27
N ASN A 325 -15.83 -11.20 14.34
CA ASN A 325 -16.30 -9.83 14.52
C ASN A 325 -17.82 -9.85 14.78
N ASN A 326 -18.36 -8.85 15.47
CA ASN A 326 -19.79 -8.76 15.74
C ASN A 326 -20.55 -7.76 14.87
N TRP A 327 -19.87 -7.00 13.98
CA TRP A 327 -20.51 -5.88 13.30
C TRP A 327 -21.76 -6.29 12.53
N GLU A 328 -21.65 -7.16 11.54
CA GLU A 328 -22.81 -7.58 10.74
C GLU A 328 -23.82 -8.46 11.48
N ASN A 329 -23.39 -9.09 12.57
CA ASN A 329 -24.30 -9.88 13.41
C ASN A 329 -25.20 -9.02 14.29
N THR A 330 -24.68 -7.92 14.87
CA THR A 330 -25.40 -7.16 15.88
C THR A 330 -25.56 -5.68 15.57
N TYR A 331 -24.70 -5.12 14.69
CA TYR A 331 -24.52 -3.67 14.53
C TYR A 331 -24.40 -3.00 15.92
N PHE A 332 -25.15 -1.94 16.16
CA PHE A 332 -25.19 -1.24 17.45
C PHE A 332 -26.02 -1.94 18.54
N LYS A 333 -26.69 -3.06 18.25
CA LYS A 333 -27.66 -3.72 19.15
C LYS A 333 -27.02 -4.88 19.91
N PHE A 334 -26.22 -4.56 20.91
CA PHE A 334 -25.58 -5.54 21.77
C PHE A 334 -25.54 -5.06 23.24
N ASN A 335 -25.30 -5.97 24.14
CA ASN A 335 -25.01 -5.75 25.56
C ASN A 335 -23.90 -6.71 26.02
N GLU A 336 -23.46 -6.57 27.25
CA GLU A 336 -22.37 -7.36 27.82
C GLU A 336 -22.65 -8.87 27.80
N GLU A 337 -23.90 -9.29 28.06
CA GLU A 337 -24.29 -10.71 28.07
C GLU A 337 -24.21 -11.31 26.65
N LEU A 338 -24.76 -10.63 25.65
CA LEU A 338 -24.71 -11.08 24.25
C LEU A 338 -23.26 -11.19 23.76
N LEU A 339 -22.41 -10.22 24.10
CA LEU A 339 -21.00 -10.28 23.72
C LEU A 339 -20.27 -11.46 24.37
N ALA A 340 -20.59 -11.78 25.64
CA ALA A 340 -20.02 -12.95 26.29
C ALA A 340 -20.48 -14.27 25.63
N GLU A 341 -21.73 -14.35 25.12
CA GLU A 341 -22.18 -15.49 24.31
C GLU A 341 -21.40 -15.58 22.98
N LEU A 342 -21.24 -14.47 22.25
CA LEU A 342 -20.49 -14.44 20.99
C LEU A 342 -19.01 -14.83 21.16
N MET A 343 -18.41 -14.53 22.31
CA MET A 343 -17.06 -14.99 22.63
C MET A 343 -16.99 -16.52 22.78
N LYS A 344 -18.01 -17.15 23.36
CA LYS A 344 -18.12 -18.62 23.42
C LYS A 344 -18.37 -19.22 22.03
N GLU A 345 -19.17 -18.54 21.19
CA GLU A 345 -19.38 -18.94 19.80
C GLU A 345 -18.07 -18.84 18.99
N ALA A 346 -17.26 -17.79 19.19
CA ALA A 346 -15.94 -17.67 18.58
C ALA A 346 -15.03 -18.87 18.91
N LYS A 347 -15.01 -19.29 20.17
CA LYS A 347 -14.30 -20.50 20.60
C LYS A 347 -14.85 -21.76 19.95
N HIS A 348 -16.19 -21.88 19.89
CA HIS A 348 -16.85 -23.04 19.28
C HIS A 348 -16.55 -23.15 17.78
N LEU A 349 -16.49 -22.01 17.07
CA LEU A 349 -16.07 -21.94 15.67
C LEU A 349 -14.59 -22.34 15.47
N GLY A 350 -13.76 -22.18 16.51
CA GLY A 350 -12.33 -22.51 16.47
C GLY A 350 -11.43 -21.32 16.12
N VAL A 351 -11.94 -20.09 16.13
CA VAL A 351 -11.12 -18.89 15.87
C VAL A 351 -10.36 -18.44 17.11
N ASP A 352 -9.28 -17.68 16.90
CA ASP A 352 -8.34 -17.27 17.96
C ASP A 352 -8.83 -16.09 18.79
N MET A 353 -9.69 -15.23 18.21
CA MET A 353 -10.02 -13.93 18.78
C MET A 353 -11.48 -13.53 18.52
N PHE A 354 -12.06 -12.81 19.47
CA PHE A 354 -13.29 -12.05 19.31
C PHE A 354 -12.93 -10.57 19.14
N LEU A 355 -13.48 -9.90 18.12
CA LEU A 355 -13.27 -8.48 17.83
C LEU A 355 -14.58 -7.73 18.05
N LEU A 356 -14.62 -6.86 19.07
CA LEU A 356 -15.73 -5.93 19.31
C LEU A 356 -15.63 -4.75 18.36
N ASP A 357 -16.65 -4.55 17.52
CA ASP A 357 -16.75 -3.44 16.56
C ASP A 357 -17.43 -2.19 17.16
N ASP A 358 -17.82 -1.23 16.32
CA ASP A 358 -18.40 0.07 16.68
C ASP A 358 -19.64 -0.04 17.62
N GLY A 359 -19.85 0.99 18.48
CA GLY A 359 -21.06 1.10 19.31
C GLY A 359 -20.87 0.81 20.80
N TRP A 360 -19.63 0.66 21.28
CA TRP A 360 -19.33 0.30 22.67
C TRP A 360 -19.11 1.49 23.63
N PHE A 361 -19.06 2.72 23.14
CA PHE A 361 -18.62 3.92 23.86
C PHE A 361 -19.67 5.05 23.89
N GLY A 362 -19.36 6.11 24.66
CA GLY A 362 -20.18 7.31 24.82
C GLY A 362 -21.24 7.15 25.91
N ASN A 363 -21.19 7.97 26.96
CA ASN A 363 -22.14 7.94 28.07
C ASN A 363 -23.14 9.09 28.01
N LYS A 364 -22.70 10.34 27.83
CA LYS A 364 -23.59 11.49 27.66
C LYS A 364 -24.27 11.46 26.28
N TYR A 365 -23.53 11.10 25.25
CA TYR A 365 -23.96 10.91 23.88
C TYR A 365 -23.72 9.47 23.43
N PRO A 366 -24.66 8.56 23.74
CA PRO A 366 -24.48 7.14 23.48
C PRO A 366 -24.31 6.81 22.00
N ARG A 367 -23.29 6.01 21.66
CA ARG A 367 -23.03 5.49 20.32
C ARG A 367 -24.01 4.37 19.97
N ASN A 368 -25.28 4.73 19.73
CA ASN A 368 -26.33 3.79 19.31
C ASN A 368 -26.58 3.81 17.80
N ASP A 369 -25.97 4.74 17.13
CA ASP A 369 -25.91 4.90 15.67
C ASP A 369 -24.68 5.79 15.32
N ASP A 370 -24.51 6.19 14.08
CA ASP A 370 -23.37 6.98 13.62
C ASP A 370 -23.54 8.51 13.78
N HIS A 371 -24.57 8.99 14.49
CA HIS A 371 -24.84 10.41 14.68
C HIS A 371 -24.24 11.00 15.96
N ALA A 372 -23.77 10.18 16.88
CA ALA A 372 -23.27 10.62 18.18
C ALA A 372 -22.12 9.76 18.71
N GLY A 373 -21.41 10.28 19.70
CA GLY A 373 -20.47 9.54 20.54
C GLY A 373 -19.02 9.50 20.04
N LEU A 374 -18.73 9.68 18.76
CA LEU A 374 -17.32 9.71 18.31
C LEU A 374 -16.56 10.84 18.99
N GLY A 375 -15.47 10.51 19.65
CA GLY A 375 -14.68 11.38 20.51
C GLY A 375 -14.71 10.97 21.98
N ASP A 376 -15.76 10.27 22.42
CA ASP A 376 -16.01 9.94 23.83
C ASP A 376 -15.71 8.45 24.10
N TRP A 377 -14.45 8.11 24.29
CA TRP A 377 -13.94 6.72 24.30
C TRP A 377 -14.07 6.00 25.65
N ASP A 378 -15.12 6.31 26.41
CA ASP A 378 -15.47 5.57 27.63
C ASP A 378 -16.58 4.56 27.35
N ALA A 379 -16.41 3.33 27.86
CA ALA A 379 -17.40 2.27 27.68
C ALA A 379 -18.80 2.73 28.10
N MET A 380 -19.80 2.48 27.25
CA MET A 380 -21.20 2.85 27.47
C MET A 380 -21.78 2.02 28.59
N LYS A 381 -21.94 2.59 29.78
CA LYS A 381 -22.40 1.90 30.99
C LYS A 381 -23.77 1.23 30.85
N SER A 382 -24.65 1.79 30.01
CA SER A 382 -25.98 1.21 29.76
C SER A 382 -25.95 -0.10 28.96
N LYS A 383 -24.93 -0.32 28.11
CA LYS A 383 -24.71 -1.57 27.38
C LYS A 383 -23.71 -2.49 28.07
N LEU A 384 -22.68 -1.88 28.65
CA LEU A 384 -21.49 -2.54 29.19
C LEU A 384 -21.25 -2.07 30.63
N PRO A 385 -22.08 -2.50 31.60
CA PRO A 385 -21.95 -2.03 32.98
C PRO A 385 -20.60 -2.37 33.61
N GLY A 386 -20.00 -3.53 33.25
CA GLY A 386 -18.68 -3.93 33.71
C GLY A 386 -17.51 -3.34 32.88
N GLY A 387 -17.81 -2.62 31.78
CA GLY A 387 -16.82 -1.98 30.91
C GLY A 387 -15.91 -2.97 30.17
N ILE A 388 -14.82 -2.44 29.60
CA ILE A 388 -13.83 -3.27 28.88
C ILE A 388 -13.23 -4.37 29.77
N PRO A 389 -12.93 -4.17 31.06
CA PRO A 389 -12.40 -5.24 31.92
C PRO A 389 -13.29 -6.48 31.99
N ALA A 390 -14.62 -6.31 32.04
CA ALA A 390 -15.57 -7.44 32.05
C ALA A 390 -15.54 -8.21 30.73
N LEU A 391 -15.43 -7.51 29.59
CA LEU A 391 -15.34 -8.14 28.26
C LEU A 391 -14.02 -8.92 28.09
N VAL A 392 -12.91 -8.35 28.51
CA VAL A 392 -11.59 -9.02 28.52
C VAL A 392 -11.64 -10.29 29.37
N LYS A 393 -12.28 -10.22 30.54
CA LYS A 393 -12.47 -11.38 31.41
C LYS A 393 -13.32 -12.43 30.72
N SER A 394 -14.46 -12.06 30.12
CA SER A 394 -15.35 -12.98 29.41
C SER A 394 -14.65 -13.68 28.24
N ALA A 395 -13.83 -12.96 27.46
CA ALA A 395 -13.04 -13.53 26.39
C ALA A 395 -12.02 -14.57 26.91
N LYS A 396 -11.33 -14.24 28.00
CA LYS A 396 -10.39 -15.15 28.66
C LYS A 396 -11.06 -16.41 29.17
N GLU A 397 -12.25 -16.29 29.81
CA GLU A 397 -13.05 -17.39 30.27
C GLU A 397 -13.55 -18.26 29.12
N ALA A 398 -13.90 -17.64 27.98
CA ALA A 398 -14.27 -18.37 26.76
C ALA A 398 -13.06 -19.03 26.07
N GLY A 399 -11.82 -18.61 26.39
CA GLY A 399 -10.59 -19.15 25.79
C GLY A 399 -10.26 -18.54 24.42
N VAL A 400 -10.61 -17.28 24.19
CA VAL A 400 -10.26 -16.48 23.01
C VAL A 400 -9.58 -15.19 23.44
N LYS A 401 -8.84 -14.54 22.51
CA LYS A 401 -8.31 -13.20 22.72
C LYS A 401 -9.40 -12.15 22.48
N PHE A 402 -9.20 -10.95 23.03
CA PHE A 402 -10.12 -9.83 22.86
C PHE A 402 -9.47 -8.71 22.04
N GLY A 403 -10.15 -8.30 20.98
CA GLY A 403 -9.81 -7.11 20.18
C GLY A 403 -10.93 -6.07 20.23
N ILE A 404 -10.59 -4.82 19.90
CA ILE A 404 -11.53 -3.70 19.97
C ILE A 404 -11.36 -2.73 18.79
N TRP A 405 -12.47 -2.21 18.28
CA TRP A 405 -12.52 -1.20 17.23
C TRP A 405 -12.39 0.22 17.83
N ILE A 406 -11.67 1.08 17.13
CA ILE A 406 -11.55 2.51 17.42
C ILE A 406 -11.55 3.33 16.13
N GLU A 407 -12.03 4.58 16.21
CA GLU A 407 -11.96 5.60 15.15
C GLU A 407 -11.52 6.95 15.75
N PRO A 408 -10.32 7.05 16.32
CA PRO A 408 -9.94 8.17 17.20
C PRO A 408 -9.58 9.46 16.47
N GLU A 409 -9.54 9.44 15.14
CA GLU A 409 -9.27 10.60 14.28
C GLU A 409 -10.54 11.39 13.94
N MET A 410 -11.72 10.88 14.35
CA MET A 410 -13.02 11.45 13.99
C MET A 410 -13.78 11.92 15.24
N VAL A 411 -14.69 12.88 15.03
CA VAL A 411 -15.54 13.42 16.10
C VAL A 411 -16.95 13.68 15.57
N ASN A 412 -17.97 13.32 16.34
CA ASN A 412 -19.33 13.76 16.06
C ASN A 412 -19.59 15.13 16.73
N PRO A 413 -20.44 16.00 16.13
CA PRO A 413 -20.92 17.19 16.80
C PRO A 413 -21.62 16.90 18.13
N LYS A 414 -22.29 15.76 18.24
CA LYS A 414 -22.86 15.25 19.49
C LYS A 414 -21.85 14.35 20.21
N SER A 415 -20.86 15.00 20.85
CA SER A 415 -19.87 14.37 21.73
C SER A 415 -19.41 15.37 22.78
N GLU A 416 -18.96 14.87 23.93
CA GLU A 416 -18.38 15.70 24.99
C GLU A 416 -17.04 16.32 24.53
N LEU A 417 -16.30 15.60 23.66
CA LEU A 417 -15.09 16.12 23.04
C LEU A 417 -15.36 17.37 22.21
N PHE A 418 -16.38 17.34 21.35
CA PHE A 418 -16.69 18.49 20.50
C PHE A 418 -17.26 19.67 21.28
N GLU A 419 -18.01 19.43 22.36
CA GLU A 419 -18.47 20.49 23.26
C GLU A 419 -17.31 21.24 23.93
N THR A 420 -16.25 20.48 24.32
CA THR A 420 -15.10 21.05 25.04
C THR A 420 -14.02 21.61 24.11
N HIS A 421 -13.86 21.01 22.95
CA HIS A 421 -12.80 21.33 21.99
C HIS A 421 -13.31 21.39 20.54
N PRO A 422 -14.26 22.29 20.21
CA PRO A 422 -14.71 22.44 18.84
C PRO A 422 -13.59 22.93 17.88
N ASP A 423 -12.57 23.59 18.43
CA ASP A 423 -11.38 24.07 17.72
C ASP A 423 -10.38 22.94 17.35
N TRP A 424 -10.63 21.70 17.78
CA TRP A 424 -9.82 20.55 17.38
C TRP A 424 -10.28 19.89 16.08
N ALA A 425 -11.47 20.24 15.61
CA ALA A 425 -11.98 19.74 14.34
C ALA A 425 -11.55 20.62 13.15
N ILE A 426 -11.30 20.00 12.02
CA ILE A 426 -11.05 20.70 10.75
C ILE A 426 -12.37 21.26 10.24
N THR A 427 -12.54 22.60 10.29
CA THR A 427 -13.79 23.29 9.98
C THR A 427 -13.53 24.63 9.31
N LEU A 428 -14.36 25.00 8.33
CA LEU A 428 -14.24 26.29 7.62
C LEU A 428 -14.79 27.44 8.47
N PRO A 429 -14.05 28.56 8.62
CA PRO A 429 -14.58 29.75 9.23
C PRO A 429 -15.60 30.46 8.29
N ASN A 430 -16.61 31.07 8.85
CA ASN A 430 -17.61 31.88 8.12
C ASN A 430 -18.37 31.15 7.00
N ARG A 431 -18.47 29.84 7.07
CA ARG A 431 -19.21 29.00 6.15
C ARG A 431 -19.98 27.93 6.91
N GLU A 432 -21.04 27.40 6.28
CA GLU A 432 -21.71 26.20 6.76
C GLU A 432 -20.74 25.03 6.77
N THR A 433 -20.74 24.26 7.87
CA THR A 433 -19.92 23.06 8.01
C THR A 433 -20.51 21.91 7.22
N TYR A 434 -19.71 21.29 6.39
CA TYR A 434 -20.09 20.09 5.65
C TYR A 434 -19.69 18.84 6.42
N TYR A 435 -20.65 17.96 6.68
CA TYR A 435 -20.45 16.70 7.39
C TYR A 435 -20.43 15.55 6.42
N TYR A 436 -19.43 14.67 6.55
CA TYR A 436 -19.41 13.38 5.88
C TYR A 436 -19.74 12.31 6.93
N ARG A 437 -20.77 11.50 6.70
CA ARG A 437 -21.20 10.47 7.66
C ARG A 437 -21.46 11.01 9.09
N ASN A 438 -22.04 12.20 9.20
CA ASN A 438 -22.36 12.90 10.46
C ASN A 438 -21.15 13.19 11.35
N GLN A 439 -19.94 13.20 10.82
CA GLN A 439 -18.71 13.38 11.58
C GLN A 439 -17.77 14.39 10.94
N LEU A 440 -16.76 14.81 11.69
CA LEU A 440 -15.69 15.70 11.30
C LEU A 440 -14.35 15.02 11.58
N VAL A 441 -13.33 15.44 10.85
CA VAL A 441 -11.95 15.01 11.05
C VAL A 441 -11.29 15.86 12.11
N LEU A 442 -10.64 15.25 13.09
CA LEU A 442 -9.79 15.93 14.06
C LEU A 442 -8.48 16.42 13.42
N ASP A 443 -8.05 17.61 13.78
CA ASP A 443 -6.87 18.26 13.21
C ASP A 443 -5.56 17.72 13.78
N LEU A 444 -5.03 16.68 13.16
CA LEU A 444 -3.76 16.07 13.57
C LEU A 444 -2.51 16.93 13.27
N SER A 445 -2.66 18.09 12.59
CA SER A 445 -1.59 19.09 12.56
C SER A 445 -1.35 19.73 13.94
N ASN A 446 -2.34 19.63 14.85
CA ASN A 446 -2.30 20.13 16.21
C ASN A 446 -1.71 19.09 17.19
N PRO A 447 -0.59 19.38 17.86
CA PRO A 447 0.01 18.43 18.83
C PRO A 447 -0.93 18.01 19.97
N LYS A 448 -1.86 18.87 20.41
CA LYS A 448 -2.84 18.51 21.45
C LYS A 448 -3.81 17.41 20.96
N VAL A 449 -4.19 17.47 19.68
CA VAL A 449 -5.00 16.42 19.06
C VAL A 449 -4.22 15.13 18.92
N GLN A 450 -2.92 15.21 18.56
CA GLN A 450 -2.03 14.03 18.54
C GLN A 450 -1.94 13.39 19.94
N ASP A 451 -1.84 14.19 21.01
CA ASP A 451 -1.82 13.69 22.39
C ASP A 451 -3.14 13.02 22.78
N PHE A 452 -4.28 13.60 22.36
CA PHE A 452 -5.59 13.00 22.58
C PHE A 452 -5.72 11.65 21.88
N VAL A 453 -5.40 11.57 20.57
CA VAL A 453 -5.51 10.33 19.79
C VAL A 453 -4.60 9.24 20.34
N PHE A 454 -3.36 9.59 20.70
CA PHE A 454 -2.46 8.66 21.40
C PHE A 454 -3.08 8.20 22.74
N GLY A 455 -3.64 9.13 23.50
CA GLY A 455 -4.26 8.90 24.81
C GLY A 455 -5.41 7.91 24.78
N VAL A 456 -6.17 7.83 23.69
CA VAL A 456 -7.24 6.84 23.50
C VAL A 456 -6.68 5.41 23.57
N VAL A 457 -5.66 5.11 22.80
CA VAL A 457 -5.01 3.79 22.80
C VAL A 457 -4.28 3.53 24.11
N ASP A 458 -3.58 4.54 24.60
CA ASP A 458 -2.78 4.46 25.83
C ASP A 458 -3.65 4.15 27.05
N LYS A 459 -4.80 4.81 27.18
CA LYS A 459 -5.79 4.56 28.25
C LYS A 459 -6.32 3.14 28.18
N ILE A 460 -6.80 2.70 27.00
CA ILE A 460 -7.36 1.36 26.83
C ILE A 460 -6.34 0.29 27.24
N LEU A 461 -5.10 0.37 26.78
CA LEU A 461 -4.06 -0.62 27.05
C LEU A 461 -3.49 -0.55 28.48
N THR A 462 -3.44 0.65 29.08
CA THR A 462 -2.97 0.82 30.46
C THR A 462 -3.99 0.25 31.44
N GLU A 463 -5.28 0.52 31.21
CA GLU A 463 -6.37 0.00 32.05
C GLU A 463 -6.68 -1.48 31.77
N ASN A 464 -6.43 -1.95 30.56
CA ASN A 464 -6.74 -3.31 30.08
C ASN A 464 -5.59 -3.93 29.29
N PRO A 465 -4.49 -4.32 29.92
CA PRO A 465 -3.28 -4.81 29.24
C PRO A 465 -3.47 -6.13 28.47
N GLU A 466 -4.58 -6.83 28.68
CA GLU A 466 -4.93 -8.06 27.98
C GLU A 466 -5.74 -7.79 26.68
N VAL A 467 -6.04 -6.52 26.30
CA VAL A 467 -6.53 -6.18 24.96
C VAL A 467 -5.45 -6.52 23.95
N ALA A 468 -5.76 -7.45 23.05
CA ALA A 468 -4.76 -8.09 22.19
C ALA A 468 -4.72 -7.56 20.76
N PHE A 469 -5.66 -6.67 20.37
CA PHE A 469 -5.81 -6.24 18.99
C PHE A 469 -6.67 -4.98 18.87
N PHE A 470 -6.32 -4.12 17.90
CA PHE A 470 -7.16 -2.99 17.50
C PHE A 470 -7.57 -3.08 16.03
N LYS A 471 -8.84 -2.79 15.73
CA LYS A 471 -9.29 -2.38 14.41
C LYS A 471 -9.39 -0.85 14.44
N TRP A 472 -8.50 -0.19 13.72
CA TRP A 472 -8.43 1.28 13.64
C TRP A 472 -9.08 1.77 12.37
N ASP A 473 -10.18 2.47 12.49
CA ASP A 473 -10.97 2.98 11.37
C ASP A 473 -10.76 4.49 11.13
N CYS A 474 -11.17 4.95 9.93
CA CYS A 474 -11.11 6.34 9.53
C CYS A 474 -12.13 6.56 8.39
N ASN A 475 -13.35 6.96 8.73
CA ASN A 475 -14.48 6.91 7.80
C ASN A 475 -14.83 8.24 7.12
N SER A 476 -14.11 9.33 7.42
CA SER A 476 -14.38 10.62 6.79
C SER A 476 -13.16 11.17 6.06
N PRO A 477 -13.31 11.62 4.81
CA PRO A 477 -12.32 12.50 4.17
C PRO A 477 -12.34 13.90 4.80
N ILE A 478 -11.32 14.70 4.56
CA ILE A 478 -11.29 16.11 4.94
C ILE A 478 -12.20 16.90 3.98
N THR A 479 -13.42 17.21 4.43
CA THR A 479 -14.44 17.93 3.64
C THR A 479 -14.44 19.44 3.85
N ASN A 480 -13.86 19.92 4.96
CA ASN A 480 -13.73 21.33 5.31
C ASN A 480 -12.25 21.67 5.40
N VAL A 481 -11.66 22.26 4.36
CA VAL A 481 -10.20 22.39 4.23
C VAL A 481 -9.70 23.66 4.95
N TYR A 482 -9.72 23.64 6.28
CA TYR A 482 -9.15 24.69 7.11
C TYR A 482 -8.84 24.18 8.52
N SER A 483 -7.60 24.38 8.95
CA SER A 483 -7.13 24.08 10.29
C SER A 483 -7.19 25.34 11.17
N PRO A 484 -7.96 25.34 12.26
CA PRO A 484 -7.93 26.43 13.24
C PRO A 484 -6.52 26.61 13.87
N TYR A 485 -5.76 25.54 13.98
CA TYR A 485 -4.41 25.52 14.54
C TYR A 485 -3.37 26.18 13.62
N LEU A 486 -3.40 25.86 12.31
CA LEU A 486 -2.39 26.33 11.34
C LEU A 486 -2.52 27.82 10.98
N LYS A 487 -3.64 28.46 11.28
CA LYS A 487 -3.88 29.90 11.02
C LYS A 487 -3.60 30.29 9.55
N ASN A 488 -2.54 31.06 9.29
CA ASN A 488 -2.14 31.51 7.95
C ASN A 488 -1.36 30.45 7.15
N LYS A 489 -1.05 29.28 7.73
CA LYS A 489 -0.29 28.20 7.07
C LYS A 489 -1.18 27.10 6.50
N GLN A 490 -2.33 27.45 5.95
CA GLN A 490 -3.30 26.47 5.48
C GLN A 490 -2.79 25.54 4.39
N GLY A 491 -1.82 25.98 3.58
CA GLY A 491 -1.14 25.12 2.59
C GLY A 491 -0.36 23.93 3.19
N GLN A 492 -0.20 23.89 4.52
CA GLN A 492 0.46 22.76 5.20
C GLN A 492 -0.51 21.68 5.71
N LEU A 493 -1.84 21.98 5.70
CA LEU A 493 -2.84 21.14 6.35
C LEU A 493 -2.75 19.67 5.92
N TYR A 494 -2.80 19.38 4.63
CA TYR A 494 -2.81 18.01 4.12
C TYR A 494 -1.51 17.24 4.45
N ILE A 495 -0.39 17.93 4.52
CA ILE A 495 0.92 17.34 4.81
C ILE A 495 1.10 17.15 6.32
N ASP A 496 0.85 18.20 7.10
CA ASP A 496 1.09 18.16 8.55
C ASP A 496 0.06 17.28 9.27
N HIS A 497 -1.16 17.14 8.72
CA HIS A 497 -2.15 16.17 9.21
C HIS A 497 -1.62 14.73 9.10
N VAL A 498 -1.08 14.34 7.93
CA VAL A 498 -0.51 13.01 7.72
C VAL A 498 0.73 12.79 8.58
N ARG A 499 1.62 13.77 8.66
CA ARG A 499 2.78 13.71 9.56
C ARG A 499 2.36 13.61 11.04
N GLY A 500 1.23 14.20 11.38
CA GLY A 500 0.63 14.11 12.71
C GLY A 500 0.18 12.70 13.06
N ILE A 501 -0.52 12.00 12.15
CA ILE A 501 -0.90 10.61 12.41
C ILE A 501 0.33 9.70 12.52
N TYR A 502 1.37 9.90 11.71
CA TYR A 502 2.60 9.12 11.82
C TYR A 502 3.28 9.31 13.18
N LYS A 503 3.31 10.52 13.74
CA LYS A 503 3.85 10.76 15.10
C LYS A 503 3.05 10.02 16.17
N VAL A 504 1.74 9.97 16.04
CA VAL A 504 0.87 9.19 16.95
C VAL A 504 1.19 7.70 16.85
N LEU A 505 1.23 7.17 15.61
CA LEU A 505 1.47 5.76 15.35
C LEU A 505 2.88 5.32 15.79
N GLU A 506 3.89 6.16 15.60
CA GLU A 506 5.26 5.88 16.08
C GLU A 506 5.31 5.80 17.62
N ARG A 507 4.67 6.73 18.34
CA ARG A 507 4.54 6.69 19.80
C ARG A 507 3.84 5.41 20.29
N ILE A 508 2.78 4.96 19.58
CA ILE A 508 2.09 3.71 19.90
C ILE A 508 3.02 2.53 19.67
N LYS A 509 3.73 2.49 18.55
CA LYS A 509 4.67 1.42 18.20
C LYS A 509 5.83 1.34 19.21
N GLU A 510 6.37 2.47 19.65
CA GLU A 510 7.40 2.52 20.66
C GLU A 510 6.93 1.99 22.02
N LYS A 511 5.74 2.41 22.48
CA LYS A 511 5.22 2.03 23.79
C LYS A 511 4.58 0.62 23.79
N TYR A 512 3.94 0.22 22.70
CA TYR A 512 3.19 -1.02 22.56
C TYR A 512 3.61 -1.82 21.31
N PRO A 513 4.88 -2.20 21.17
CA PRO A 513 5.41 -2.79 19.95
C PRO A 513 4.73 -4.10 19.54
N ASN A 514 4.21 -4.86 20.52
CA ASN A 514 3.66 -6.19 20.32
C ASN A 514 2.14 -6.24 20.10
N VAL A 515 1.46 -5.08 20.09
CA VAL A 515 0.01 -5.03 19.86
C VAL A 515 -0.25 -4.91 18.35
N PRO A 516 -0.84 -5.93 17.72
CA PRO A 516 -1.21 -5.88 16.32
C PRO A 516 -2.41 -4.95 16.10
N MET A 517 -2.44 -4.30 14.94
CA MET A 517 -3.53 -3.41 14.55
C MET A 517 -3.95 -3.71 13.10
N MET A 518 -5.24 -3.68 12.84
CA MET A 518 -5.83 -3.70 11.50
C MET A 518 -6.15 -2.28 11.06
N LEU A 519 -5.65 -1.89 9.90
CA LEU A 519 -6.01 -0.63 9.26
C LEU A 519 -7.36 -0.77 8.57
N CYS A 520 -8.28 0.14 8.87
CA CYS A 520 -9.56 0.28 8.20
C CYS A 520 -9.80 1.75 7.79
N SER A 521 -10.57 1.95 6.76
CA SER A 521 -11.07 3.27 6.34
C SER A 521 -12.36 3.08 5.53
N GLY A 522 -13.38 2.45 6.18
CA GLY A 522 -14.54 1.94 5.49
C GLY A 522 -14.12 0.97 4.36
N GLY A 523 -13.23 0.04 4.65
CA GLY A 523 -12.50 -0.77 3.71
C GLY A 523 -11.04 -0.32 3.52
N GLY A 524 -10.48 -0.54 2.32
CA GLY A 524 -9.09 -0.24 1.97
C GLY A 524 -8.80 1.20 1.56
N ALA A 525 -9.66 2.17 1.90
CA ALA A 525 -9.59 3.53 1.37
C ALA A 525 -8.40 4.39 1.85
N ARG A 526 -7.44 3.85 2.60
CA ARG A 526 -6.16 4.48 2.94
C ARG A 526 -5.02 3.46 3.10
N CYS A 527 -5.10 2.35 2.36
CA CYS A 527 -4.06 1.33 2.40
C CYS A 527 -2.85 1.76 1.56
N ASP A 528 -1.69 1.86 2.20
CA ASP A 528 -0.39 2.13 1.60
C ASP A 528 0.74 1.52 2.45
N TYR A 529 1.95 1.44 1.89
CA TYR A 529 3.08 0.82 2.59
C TYR A 529 3.66 1.65 3.74
N GLU A 530 3.43 2.97 3.83
CA GLU A 530 3.84 3.74 5.01
C GLU A 530 2.95 3.39 6.21
N ALA A 531 1.62 3.33 6.00
CA ALA A 531 0.70 2.89 7.04
C ALA A 531 1.05 1.48 7.55
N LEU A 532 1.40 0.55 6.64
CA LEU A 532 1.72 -0.84 7.01
C LEU A 532 3.03 -1.02 7.81
N LYS A 533 3.82 0.04 8.04
CA LYS A 533 4.88 0.04 9.08
C LYS A 533 4.32 -0.04 10.51
N TYR A 534 3.04 0.30 10.68
CA TYR A 534 2.34 0.39 11.97
C TYR A 534 1.22 -0.62 12.12
N TYR A 535 0.65 -1.08 11.00
CA TYR A 535 -0.46 -2.05 10.96
C TYR A 535 0.01 -3.39 10.44
N THR A 536 -0.48 -4.48 11.07
CA THR A 536 -0.14 -5.84 10.67
C THR A 536 -0.90 -6.29 9.42
N GLU A 537 -2.07 -5.74 9.21
CA GLU A 537 -2.98 -6.01 8.10
C GLU A 537 -3.96 -4.87 7.87
N PHE A 538 -4.69 -4.92 6.74
CA PHE A 538 -5.78 -4.00 6.44
C PHE A 538 -7.07 -4.72 6.06
N TRP A 539 -8.19 -4.10 6.36
CA TRP A 539 -9.52 -4.49 5.93
C TRP A 539 -9.70 -4.12 4.45
N CYS A 540 -9.83 -5.10 3.57
CA CYS A 540 -9.83 -4.84 2.13
C CYS A 540 -11.07 -4.07 1.67
N SER A 541 -12.25 -4.42 2.20
CA SER A 541 -13.52 -3.79 1.81
C SER A 541 -14.62 -4.10 2.81
N ASP A 542 -15.52 -3.13 3.02
CA ASP A 542 -16.79 -3.36 3.72
C ASP A 542 -17.74 -4.22 2.89
N ASN A 543 -17.54 -4.31 1.56
CA ASN A 543 -18.26 -5.25 0.73
C ASN A 543 -17.73 -6.67 0.95
N THR A 544 -18.54 -7.48 1.59
CA THR A 544 -18.24 -8.88 1.88
C THR A 544 -18.96 -9.86 0.95
N ASP A 545 -19.62 -9.36 -0.12
CA ASP A 545 -20.10 -10.21 -1.20
C ASP A 545 -18.91 -11.00 -1.78
N PRO A 546 -18.94 -12.33 -1.76
CA PRO A 546 -17.77 -13.12 -2.14
C PRO A 546 -17.41 -12.97 -3.63
N ILE A 547 -18.35 -12.67 -4.50
CA ILE A 547 -18.06 -12.45 -5.92
C ILE A 547 -17.31 -11.13 -6.09
N GLU A 548 -17.79 -10.03 -5.47
CA GLU A 548 -17.09 -8.75 -5.47
C GLU A 548 -15.70 -8.86 -4.81
N ARG A 549 -15.58 -9.64 -3.73
CA ARG A 549 -14.30 -9.87 -3.04
C ARG A 549 -13.27 -10.60 -3.91
N LEU A 550 -13.68 -11.42 -4.88
CA LEU A 550 -12.75 -12.01 -5.85
C LEU A 550 -12.02 -10.93 -6.64
N PHE A 551 -12.73 -9.89 -7.12
CA PHE A 551 -12.15 -8.78 -7.86
C PHE A 551 -11.32 -7.85 -6.95
N ILE A 552 -11.86 -7.51 -5.77
CA ILE A 552 -11.18 -6.63 -4.79
C ILE A 552 -9.88 -7.25 -4.31
N GLN A 553 -9.90 -8.54 -3.89
CA GLN A 553 -8.71 -9.24 -3.42
C GLN A 553 -7.71 -9.49 -4.56
N TRP A 554 -8.19 -9.71 -5.78
CA TRP A 554 -7.32 -9.80 -6.97
C TRP A 554 -6.57 -8.49 -7.22
N GLY A 555 -7.25 -7.36 -7.21
CA GLY A 555 -6.65 -6.04 -7.41
C GLY A 555 -5.61 -5.72 -6.33
N PHE A 556 -5.95 -5.87 -5.05
CA PHE A 556 -4.98 -5.66 -3.96
C PHE A 556 -3.79 -6.62 -4.02
N SER A 557 -4.00 -7.86 -4.45
CA SER A 557 -2.95 -8.86 -4.55
C SER A 557 -1.87 -8.54 -5.61
N GLN A 558 -2.10 -7.54 -6.47
CA GLN A 558 -1.05 -7.06 -7.38
C GLN A 558 0.12 -6.44 -6.59
N ILE A 559 -0.19 -5.78 -5.48
CA ILE A 559 0.77 -4.98 -4.70
C ILE A 559 1.02 -5.57 -3.31
N PHE A 560 -0.02 -6.06 -2.63
CA PHE A 560 0.06 -6.49 -1.23
C PHE A 560 0.04 -8.02 -1.08
N PRO A 561 0.91 -8.58 -0.21
CA PRO A 561 0.86 -10.02 0.09
C PRO A 561 -0.42 -10.40 0.85
N ALA A 562 -0.85 -11.65 0.70
CA ALA A 562 -2.01 -12.19 1.41
C ALA A 562 -1.95 -11.96 2.93
N LYS A 563 -0.75 -11.93 3.51
CA LYS A 563 -0.51 -11.63 4.94
C LYS A 563 -1.00 -10.26 5.38
N ALA A 564 -0.98 -9.28 4.48
CA ALA A 564 -1.43 -7.92 4.77
C ALA A 564 -2.93 -7.72 4.59
N MET A 565 -3.62 -8.65 3.92
CA MET A 565 -5.05 -8.54 3.60
C MET A 565 -5.92 -9.31 4.59
N CYS A 566 -7.10 -8.77 4.91
CA CYS A 566 -8.08 -9.42 5.77
C CYS A 566 -9.44 -9.56 5.06
N ALA A 567 -10.08 -10.72 5.22
CA ALA A 567 -11.40 -11.01 4.69
C ALA A 567 -12.24 -11.76 5.71
N HIS A 568 -13.54 -11.42 5.75
CA HIS A 568 -14.50 -12.07 6.64
C HIS A 568 -15.57 -12.82 5.86
N VAL A 569 -16.01 -13.93 6.44
CA VAL A 569 -17.22 -14.66 6.04
C VAL A 569 -18.40 -13.99 6.72
N THR A 570 -19.37 -13.53 5.94
CA THR A 570 -20.52 -12.80 6.49
C THR A 570 -21.85 -13.37 5.99
N SER A 571 -22.94 -12.81 6.46
CA SER A 571 -24.29 -13.10 5.98
C SER A 571 -24.81 -12.09 4.96
N TRP A 572 -24.02 -11.11 4.55
CA TRP A 572 -24.45 -10.05 3.62
C TRP A 572 -25.01 -10.59 2.31
N ASN A 573 -24.29 -11.50 1.65
CA ASN A 573 -24.80 -12.16 0.44
C ASN A 573 -25.08 -13.65 0.67
N LYS A 574 -26.36 -13.97 0.91
CA LYS A 574 -26.85 -15.35 1.06
C LYS A 574 -27.11 -16.08 -0.25
N LYS A 575 -26.87 -15.49 -1.41
CA LYS A 575 -27.07 -16.15 -2.73
C LYS A 575 -26.01 -17.21 -3.00
N THR A 576 -24.85 -17.07 -2.41
CA THR A 576 -23.77 -18.06 -2.48
C THR A 576 -23.76 -18.93 -1.22
N SER A 577 -23.25 -20.16 -1.36
CA SER A 577 -23.12 -21.09 -0.24
C SER A 577 -22.12 -20.56 0.81
N VAL A 578 -22.24 -20.98 2.06
CA VAL A 578 -21.26 -20.71 3.10
C VAL A 578 -19.86 -21.19 2.71
N LYS A 579 -19.79 -22.33 1.99
CA LYS A 579 -18.54 -22.86 1.43
C LYS A 579 -17.88 -21.83 0.51
N PHE A 580 -18.59 -21.30 -0.47
CA PHE A 580 -18.04 -20.31 -1.40
C PHE A 580 -17.52 -19.07 -0.66
N ARG A 581 -18.31 -18.52 0.27
CA ARG A 581 -17.93 -17.35 1.09
C ARG A 581 -16.68 -17.61 1.91
N THR A 582 -16.60 -18.79 2.53
CA THR A 582 -15.44 -19.17 3.38
C THR A 582 -14.19 -19.41 2.55
N ASP A 583 -14.31 -20.08 1.40
CA ASP A 583 -13.16 -20.33 0.53
C ASP A 583 -12.59 -18.99 -0.01
N VAL A 584 -13.44 -18.01 -0.36
CA VAL A 584 -13.00 -16.66 -0.77
C VAL A 584 -12.28 -15.93 0.36
N ALA A 585 -12.83 -15.95 1.58
CA ALA A 585 -12.22 -15.30 2.72
C ALA A 585 -10.89 -15.95 3.12
N SER A 586 -10.73 -17.26 2.88
CA SER A 586 -9.55 -18.02 3.27
C SER A 586 -8.31 -17.80 2.38
N MET A 587 -8.43 -17.05 1.28
CA MET A 587 -7.27 -16.65 0.44
C MET A 587 -6.30 -15.68 1.12
N CYS A 588 -6.67 -15.10 2.25
CA CYS A 588 -5.86 -14.18 3.05
C CYS A 588 -6.12 -14.40 4.55
N LYS A 589 -5.90 -13.41 5.44
CA LYS A 589 -6.25 -13.54 6.86
C LYS A 589 -7.75 -13.79 7.01
N LEU A 590 -8.09 -14.98 7.48
CA LEU A 590 -9.47 -15.44 7.64
C LEU A 590 -10.12 -14.85 8.90
N GLY A 591 -11.30 -14.27 8.73
CA GLY A 591 -12.20 -13.88 9.79
C GLY A 591 -13.65 -14.25 9.48
N PHE A 592 -14.51 -14.06 10.48
CA PHE A 592 -15.96 -14.25 10.38
C PHE A 592 -16.66 -13.03 10.98
N ASP A 593 -17.82 -12.69 10.44
CA ASP A 593 -18.71 -11.65 10.94
C ASP A 593 -20.15 -12.07 10.63
N LEU A 594 -20.66 -13.04 11.38
CA LEU A 594 -22.00 -13.60 11.23
C LEU A 594 -22.45 -14.26 12.54
N GLY A 595 -23.75 -14.42 12.73
CA GLY A 595 -24.32 -15.18 13.82
C GLY A 595 -24.22 -16.68 13.56
N LEU A 596 -23.51 -17.43 14.40
CA LEU A 596 -23.41 -18.90 14.24
C LEU A 596 -24.74 -19.61 14.33
N LYS A 597 -25.72 -19.04 15.05
CA LYS A 597 -27.09 -19.55 15.16
C LYS A 597 -27.87 -19.52 13.83
N GLU A 598 -27.38 -18.76 12.82
CA GLU A 598 -27.97 -18.72 11.49
C GLU A 598 -27.49 -19.87 10.59
N LEU A 599 -26.41 -20.58 10.98
CA LEU A 599 -25.85 -21.71 10.24
C LEU A 599 -26.56 -23.00 10.62
N SER A 600 -26.78 -23.85 9.63
CA SER A 600 -27.16 -25.26 9.88
C SER A 600 -25.99 -26.01 10.53
N ALA A 601 -26.25 -27.17 11.10
CA ALA A 601 -25.23 -27.99 11.72
C ALA A 601 -24.10 -28.37 10.72
N ASP A 602 -24.45 -28.67 9.47
CA ASP A 602 -23.49 -29.02 8.43
C ASP A 602 -22.66 -27.80 8.01
N GLU A 603 -23.26 -26.60 7.90
CA GLU A 603 -22.55 -25.37 7.60
C GLU A 603 -21.59 -24.97 8.72
N LEU A 604 -21.99 -25.11 9.96
CA LEU A 604 -21.10 -24.86 11.11
C LEU A 604 -19.93 -25.85 11.14
N ALA A 605 -20.20 -27.15 10.95
CA ALA A 605 -19.14 -28.15 10.88
C ALA A 605 -18.16 -27.89 9.72
N TYR A 606 -18.67 -27.46 8.57
CA TYR A 606 -17.86 -27.01 7.45
C TYR A 606 -16.96 -25.83 7.83
N CYS A 607 -17.51 -24.78 8.47
CA CYS A 607 -16.73 -23.62 8.89
C CYS A 607 -15.62 -23.99 9.88
N GLN A 608 -15.92 -24.89 10.83
CA GLN A 608 -14.94 -25.40 11.81
C GLN A 608 -13.78 -26.14 11.11
N GLU A 609 -14.09 -27.01 10.14
CA GLU A 609 -13.08 -27.71 9.35
C GLU A 609 -12.25 -26.72 8.51
N ALA A 610 -12.88 -25.73 7.88
CA ALA A 610 -12.21 -24.71 7.09
C ALA A 610 -11.25 -23.85 7.95
N VAL A 611 -11.64 -23.48 9.17
CA VAL A 611 -10.75 -22.79 10.13
C VAL A 611 -9.56 -23.66 10.50
N ALA A 612 -9.79 -24.96 10.77
CA ALA A 612 -8.70 -25.90 11.09
C ALA A 612 -7.73 -26.09 9.92
N ASN A 613 -8.25 -26.25 8.69
CA ASN A 613 -7.44 -26.35 7.47
C ASN A 613 -6.67 -25.07 7.21
N TRP A 614 -7.31 -23.89 7.33
CA TRP A 614 -6.64 -22.63 7.18
C TRP A 614 -5.51 -22.45 8.20
N THR A 615 -5.75 -22.76 9.48
CA THR A 615 -4.74 -22.68 10.54
C THR A 615 -3.53 -23.56 10.24
N ARG A 616 -3.75 -24.76 9.70
CA ARG A 616 -2.69 -25.68 9.29
C ARG A 616 -1.90 -25.21 8.06
N LEU A 617 -2.58 -24.52 7.13
CA LEU A 617 -2.03 -24.09 5.86
C LEU A 617 -1.63 -22.60 5.81
N LYS A 618 -1.93 -21.83 6.86
CA LYS A 618 -1.73 -20.36 6.86
C LYS A 618 -0.33 -19.91 6.48
N LYS A 619 0.71 -20.69 6.83
CA LYS A 619 2.07 -20.36 6.39
C LYS A 619 2.25 -20.45 4.88
N VAL A 620 1.60 -21.40 4.21
CA VAL A 620 1.64 -21.50 2.75
C VAL A 620 0.86 -20.34 2.13
N ILE A 621 -0.31 -20.01 2.67
CA ILE A 621 -1.19 -18.97 2.15
C ILE A 621 -0.61 -17.57 2.37
N LEU A 622 -0.13 -17.28 3.59
CA LEU A 622 0.29 -15.94 3.99
C LEU A 622 1.76 -15.62 3.66
N ASP A 623 2.63 -16.62 3.70
CA ASP A 623 4.08 -16.46 3.51
C ASP A 623 4.59 -17.02 2.19
N GLY A 624 3.77 -17.83 1.49
CA GLY A 624 4.13 -18.44 0.21
C GLY A 624 4.12 -17.45 -0.95
N ASP A 625 4.70 -17.91 -2.05
CA ASP A 625 4.67 -17.22 -3.33
C ASP A 625 3.28 -17.34 -3.95
N GLN A 626 2.73 -16.20 -4.34
CA GLN A 626 1.41 -16.13 -4.95
C GLN A 626 1.48 -16.20 -6.46
N TYR A 627 0.61 -17.00 -7.07
CA TYR A 627 0.44 -17.15 -8.51
C TYR A 627 -1.03 -16.95 -8.89
N ARG A 628 -1.33 -15.91 -9.68
CA ARG A 628 -2.65 -15.64 -10.24
C ARG A 628 -2.74 -16.39 -11.57
N LEU A 629 -3.53 -17.44 -11.63
CA LEU A 629 -3.51 -18.40 -12.74
C LEU A 629 -4.61 -18.14 -13.79
N VAL A 630 -5.78 -17.69 -13.34
CA VAL A 630 -6.93 -17.35 -14.19
C VAL A 630 -7.56 -16.07 -13.64
N SER A 631 -7.58 -15.02 -14.45
CA SER A 631 -8.08 -13.71 -14.05
C SER A 631 -9.62 -13.67 -14.04
N PRO A 632 -10.25 -13.08 -13.00
CA PRO A 632 -11.69 -12.89 -12.97
C PRO A 632 -12.17 -11.84 -14.01
N TYR A 633 -11.26 -11.06 -14.59
CA TYR A 633 -11.57 -10.10 -15.66
C TYR A 633 -11.62 -10.75 -17.05
N ASP A 634 -11.07 -11.98 -17.21
CA ASP A 634 -10.95 -12.63 -18.53
C ASP A 634 -12.11 -13.59 -18.83
N GLY A 635 -13.06 -13.79 -17.89
CA GLY A 635 -14.17 -14.71 -18.11
C GLY A 635 -15.00 -15.03 -16.87
N ASN A 636 -15.50 -16.27 -16.83
CA ASN A 636 -16.46 -16.70 -15.81
C ASN A 636 -15.80 -17.47 -14.63
N HIS A 637 -14.49 -17.54 -14.63
CA HIS A 637 -13.71 -18.36 -13.69
C HIS A 637 -12.54 -17.56 -13.12
N MET A 638 -12.09 -17.93 -11.92
CA MET A 638 -10.89 -17.39 -11.30
C MET A 638 -10.06 -18.52 -10.69
N SER A 639 -8.74 -18.37 -10.73
CA SER A 639 -7.85 -19.28 -10.00
C SER A 639 -6.61 -18.56 -9.48
N ILE A 640 -6.25 -18.86 -8.23
CA ILE A 640 -5.06 -18.35 -7.56
C ILE A 640 -4.41 -19.49 -6.76
N MET A 641 -3.10 -19.48 -6.68
CA MET A 641 -2.32 -20.48 -5.95
C MET A 641 -1.26 -19.83 -5.08
N TYR A 642 -1.02 -20.44 -3.94
CA TYR A 642 0.10 -20.12 -3.05
C TYR A 642 1.02 -21.33 -2.95
N ALA A 643 2.31 -21.13 -3.12
CA ALA A 643 3.31 -22.19 -3.02
C ALA A 643 4.33 -21.86 -1.92
N SER A 644 4.67 -22.85 -1.09
CA SER A 644 5.72 -22.69 -0.08
C SER A 644 7.09 -22.45 -0.76
N PRO A 645 8.00 -21.67 -0.15
CA PRO A 645 9.31 -21.37 -0.73
C PRO A 645 10.15 -22.61 -1.04
N ASP A 646 10.00 -23.69 -0.26
CA ASP A 646 10.66 -24.99 -0.47
C ASP A 646 9.98 -25.86 -1.55
N LYS A 647 8.85 -25.37 -2.09
CA LYS A 647 8.03 -26.08 -3.09
C LYS A 647 7.56 -27.46 -2.65
N ASN A 648 7.40 -27.66 -1.33
CA ASN A 648 6.87 -28.91 -0.80
C ASN A 648 5.34 -28.90 -0.66
N LYS A 649 4.76 -27.72 -0.54
CA LYS A 649 3.30 -27.56 -0.40
C LYS A 649 2.79 -26.42 -1.27
N ALA A 650 1.59 -26.60 -1.82
CA ALA A 650 0.85 -25.51 -2.43
C ALA A 650 -0.64 -25.62 -2.10
N VAL A 651 -1.34 -24.49 -2.15
CA VAL A 651 -2.79 -24.40 -2.00
C VAL A 651 -3.35 -23.67 -3.20
N LEU A 652 -4.19 -24.36 -3.97
CA LEU A 652 -4.87 -23.85 -5.15
C LEU A 652 -6.32 -23.55 -4.82
N TYR A 653 -6.77 -22.37 -5.16
CA TYR A 653 -8.17 -21.95 -5.13
C TYR A 653 -8.71 -21.83 -6.54
N THR A 654 -9.90 -22.35 -6.78
CA THR A 654 -10.63 -22.17 -8.04
C THR A 654 -12.07 -21.78 -7.76
N TYR A 655 -12.58 -20.87 -8.59
CA TYR A 655 -13.92 -20.31 -8.46
C TYR A 655 -14.62 -20.29 -9.81
N ASP A 656 -15.80 -20.87 -9.85
CA ASP A 656 -16.76 -20.75 -10.94
C ASP A 656 -17.71 -19.60 -10.59
N ILE A 657 -17.51 -18.42 -11.19
CA ILE A 657 -18.18 -17.16 -10.79
C ILE A 657 -19.55 -17.08 -11.46
N HIS A 658 -19.58 -17.18 -12.79
CA HIS A 658 -20.77 -17.13 -13.62
C HIS A 658 -20.75 -18.21 -14.69
N PRO A 659 -20.68 -19.51 -14.33
CA PRO A 659 -20.51 -20.58 -15.29
C PRO A 659 -21.64 -20.60 -16.33
N ARG A 660 -21.27 -20.81 -17.59
CA ARG A 660 -22.21 -20.83 -18.72
C ARG A 660 -22.33 -22.23 -19.28
N PHE A 661 -23.57 -22.64 -19.57
CA PHE A 661 -23.82 -23.94 -20.19
C PHE A 661 -23.08 -24.07 -21.53
N GLY A 662 -22.30 -25.15 -21.68
CA GLY A 662 -21.59 -25.45 -22.90
C GLY A 662 -20.33 -24.61 -23.17
N GLU A 663 -19.88 -23.79 -22.20
CA GLU A 663 -18.61 -23.10 -22.34
C GLU A 663 -17.42 -24.06 -22.30
N LYS A 664 -16.35 -23.70 -23.01
CA LYS A 664 -15.12 -24.50 -23.04
C LYS A 664 -14.32 -24.26 -21.76
N LEU A 665 -14.25 -25.29 -20.92
CA LEU A 665 -13.37 -25.28 -19.75
C LEU A 665 -11.93 -25.67 -20.15
N LEU A 666 -10.95 -24.87 -19.74
CA LEU A 666 -9.54 -25.17 -19.93
C LEU A 666 -8.94 -25.69 -18.62
N PRO A 667 -7.96 -26.62 -18.68
CA PRO A 667 -7.22 -27.02 -17.51
C PRO A 667 -6.49 -25.84 -16.88
N VAL A 668 -6.53 -25.74 -15.55
CA VAL A 668 -5.72 -24.77 -14.80
C VAL A 668 -4.28 -25.24 -14.79
N LYS A 669 -3.40 -24.52 -15.47
CA LYS A 669 -1.95 -24.77 -15.46
C LYS A 669 -1.34 -24.12 -14.22
N LEU A 670 -0.69 -24.91 -13.39
CA LEU A 670 -0.08 -24.42 -12.17
C LEU A 670 1.27 -23.73 -12.45
N GLN A 671 1.76 -22.98 -11.47
CA GLN A 671 3.06 -22.30 -11.55
C GLN A 671 3.82 -22.48 -10.22
N GLY A 672 5.13 -22.24 -10.23
CA GLY A 672 5.93 -22.23 -9.00
C GLY A 672 6.19 -23.58 -8.33
N LEU A 673 5.78 -24.70 -8.92
CA LEU A 673 6.09 -26.03 -8.44
C LEU A 673 7.51 -26.45 -8.86
N ASP A 674 8.06 -27.47 -8.22
CA ASP A 674 9.28 -28.15 -8.69
C ASP A 674 8.90 -29.19 -9.74
N ALA A 675 9.41 -29.03 -10.96
CA ALA A 675 9.09 -29.91 -12.08
C ALA A 675 9.43 -31.38 -11.80
N LYS A 676 10.43 -31.66 -10.95
CA LYS A 676 10.94 -33.00 -10.63
C LYS A 676 10.22 -33.68 -9.47
N LYS A 677 9.51 -32.93 -8.63
CA LYS A 677 8.75 -33.48 -7.50
C LYS A 677 7.43 -34.10 -7.96
N MET A 678 7.00 -35.12 -7.25
CA MET A 678 5.66 -35.67 -7.37
C MET A 678 4.76 -35.03 -6.33
N TYR A 679 3.56 -34.61 -6.71
CA TYR A 679 2.61 -33.94 -5.83
C TYR A 679 1.32 -34.74 -5.72
N LYS A 680 0.97 -35.10 -4.49
CA LYS A 680 -0.35 -35.62 -4.19
C LYS A 680 -1.35 -34.46 -4.18
N VAL A 681 -2.44 -34.61 -4.93
CA VAL A 681 -3.52 -33.64 -5.07
C VAL A 681 -4.67 -34.04 -4.17
N LYS A 682 -5.16 -33.13 -3.31
CA LYS A 682 -6.27 -33.39 -2.42
C LYS A 682 -7.21 -32.19 -2.34
N GLU A 683 -8.47 -32.37 -2.73
CA GLU A 683 -9.51 -31.36 -2.46
C GLU A 683 -9.88 -31.40 -0.98
N ILE A 684 -9.86 -30.25 -0.33
CA ILE A 684 -10.19 -30.03 1.09
C ILE A 684 -11.39 -29.08 1.21
N ASN A 685 -11.85 -28.81 2.41
CA ASN A 685 -13.02 -27.97 2.66
C ASN A 685 -14.25 -28.47 1.90
N LEU A 686 -14.54 -29.75 2.01
CA LEU A 686 -15.76 -30.35 1.49
C LEU A 686 -16.91 -30.17 2.48
N MET A 687 -18.13 -29.97 1.98
CA MET A 687 -19.31 -30.00 2.86
C MET A 687 -19.45 -31.37 3.53
N PRO A 688 -19.93 -31.46 4.78
CA PRO A 688 -20.17 -32.73 5.43
C PRO A 688 -20.96 -33.70 4.53
N ASN A 689 -20.59 -34.95 4.54
CA ASN A 689 -21.21 -36.01 3.72
C ASN A 689 -21.09 -35.86 2.20
N SER A 690 -20.36 -34.84 1.70
CA SER A 690 -20.05 -34.72 0.27
C SER A 690 -18.73 -35.43 -0.10
N LYS A 691 -18.60 -35.76 -1.37
CA LYS A 691 -17.36 -36.33 -1.92
C LYS A 691 -16.85 -35.41 -3.02
N SER A 692 -15.53 -35.31 -3.15
CA SER A 692 -14.90 -34.63 -4.27
C SER A 692 -15.25 -35.29 -5.59
N ASP A 693 -15.67 -34.52 -6.55
CA ASP A 693 -15.83 -34.89 -7.97
C ASP A 693 -14.63 -34.47 -8.84
N LEU A 694 -13.61 -33.90 -8.21
CA LEU A 694 -12.35 -33.52 -8.88
C LEU A 694 -11.64 -34.78 -9.38
N ALA A 695 -11.50 -34.95 -10.69
CA ALA A 695 -10.86 -36.13 -11.29
C ALA A 695 -9.42 -36.34 -10.85
N ALA A 696 -8.72 -35.31 -10.41
CA ALA A 696 -7.36 -35.35 -9.89
C ALA A 696 -7.28 -35.68 -8.39
N ASN A 697 -8.40 -35.67 -7.66
CA ASN A 697 -8.42 -35.89 -6.21
C ASN A 697 -7.80 -37.23 -5.83
N GLU A 698 -6.96 -37.22 -4.77
CA GLU A 698 -6.21 -38.36 -4.22
C GLU A 698 -5.24 -39.03 -5.23
N LYS A 699 -4.90 -38.33 -6.33
CA LYS A 699 -3.90 -38.81 -7.31
C LYS A 699 -2.61 -38.02 -7.21
N THR A 700 -1.53 -38.63 -7.70
CA THR A 700 -0.18 -38.04 -7.68
C THR A 700 0.26 -37.70 -9.11
N TYR A 701 0.77 -36.47 -9.30
CA TYR A 701 1.27 -35.98 -10.58
C TYR A 701 2.63 -35.31 -10.40
N SER A 702 3.48 -35.35 -11.45
CA SER A 702 4.71 -34.56 -11.43
C SER A 702 4.39 -33.05 -11.50
N GLY A 703 5.23 -32.22 -10.88
CA GLY A 703 5.13 -30.76 -11.03
C GLY A 703 5.22 -30.34 -12.49
N ASP A 704 6.03 -31.02 -13.32
CA ASP A 704 6.11 -30.79 -14.76
C ASP A 704 4.75 -30.95 -15.45
N TYR A 705 4.04 -32.06 -15.16
CA TYR A 705 2.69 -32.28 -15.70
C TYR A 705 1.71 -31.21 -15.25
N LEU A 706 1.68 -30.87 -13.96
CA LEU A 706 0.77 -29.86 -13.40
C LEU A 706 1.02 -28.46 -13.98
N MET A 707 2.26 -28.11 -14.28
CA MET A 707 2.61 -26.82 -14.87
C MET A 707 2.39 -26.76 -16.38
N LYS A 708 2.57 -27.85 -17.13
CA LYS A 708 2.45 -27.86 -18.60
C LYS A 708 1.07 -28.24 -19.10
N VAL A 709 0.46 -29.23 -18.47
CA VAL A 709 -0.88 -29.76 -18.83
C VAL A 709 -1.96 -29.17 -17.93
N GLY A 710 -1.72 -29.13 -16.62
CA GLY A 710 -2.68 -28.63 -15.63
C GLY A 710 -3.70 -29.67 -15.20
N MET A 711 -4.76 -29.21 -14.52
CA MET A 711 -5.88 -30.04 -14.09
C MET A 711 -7.22 -29.37 -14.38
N ASN A 712 -8.24 -30.17 -14.68
CA ASN A 712 -9.62 -29.69 -14.86
C ASN A 712 -10.24 -29.49 -13.47
N ALA A 713 -10.32 -28.24 -13.04
CA ALA A 713 -10.79 -27.85 -11.71
C ALA A 713 -12.08 -26.99 -11.72
N PHE A 714 -12.53 -26.58 -12.92
CA PHE A 714 -13.76 -25.79 -13.11
C PHE A 714 -14.97 -26.65 -13.45
N THR A 715 -16.17 -26.08 -13.22
CA THR A 715 -17.46 -26.67 -13.58
C THR A 715 -18.34 -25.67 -14.34
N THR A 716 -19.36 -26.16 -15.06
CA THR A 716 -20.33 -25.32 -15.78
C THR A 716 -21.72 -25.28 -15.13
N ASN A 717 -21.89 -25.90 -13.97
CA ASN A 717 -23.24 -26.16 -13.42
C ASN A 717 -23.79 -25.00 -12.60
N GLN A 718 -22.95 -24.42 -11.72
CA GLN A 718 -23.35 -23.36 -10.78
C GLN A 718 -22.11 -22.65 -10.23
N ALA A 719 -22.31 -21.52 -9.54
CA ALA A 719 -21.25 -20.87 -8.78
C ALA A 719 -20.70 -21.87 -7.73
N PHE A 720 -19.41 -22.15 -7.82
CA PHE A 720 -18.76 -23.19 -7.03
C PHE A 720 -17.31 -22.82 -6.71
N SER A 721 -16.78 -23.34 -5.62
CA SER A 721 -15.38 -23.14 -5.23
C SER A 721 -14.72 -24.45 -4.83
N ARG A 722 -13.40 -24.53 -5.09
CA ARG A 722 -12.55 -25.63 -4.61
C ARG A 722 -11.33 -25.06 -3.91
N VAL A 723 -10.93 -25.72 -2.85
CA VAL A 723 -9.63 -25.54 -2.22
C VAL A 723 -8.89 -26.87 -2.36
N ILE A 724 -7.73 -26.81 -3.03
CA ILE A 724 -6.97 -28.00 -3.40
C ILE A 724 -5.58 -27.87 -2.79
N GLU A 725 -5.24 -28.80 -1.91
CA GLU A 725 -3.91 -28.94 -1.33
C GLU A 725 -3.04 -29.83 -2.23
N LEU A 726 -1.80 -29.38 -2.46
CA LEU A 726 -0.76 -30.16 -3.14
C LEU A 726 0.38 -30.38 -2.14
N THR A 727 0.78 -31.63 -1.99
CA THR A 727 1.87 -32.02 -1.10
C THR A 727 2.88 -32.87 -1.86
N ALA A 728 4.16 -32.46 -1.86
CA ALA A 728 5.24 -33.24 -2.45
C ALA A 728 5.46 -34.55 -1.65
N GLU A 729 5.63 -35.64 -2.39
CA GLU A 729 5.93 -36.98 -1.87
C GLU A 729 7.40 -37.38 -2.11
#